data_d7014e3b03a664b173077506aab0995b
#
_entry.id   d7014e3b03a664b173077506aab0995b
#
_cell.length_a   1.000
_cell.length_b   1.000
_cell.length_c   1.000
_cell.angle_alpha   90.00
_cell.angle_beta   90.00
_cell.angle_gamma   90.00
#
_symmetry.space_group_name_H-M   'P 1'
#
loop_
_entity.id
_entity.type
_entity.pdbx_description
1 polymer ?
#
loop_
_entity_poly.entity_id
_entity_poly.type
_entity_poly.pdbx_seq_one_letter_code
_entity_poly.pdbx_strand_id
1 'polypeptide(L)'
;MRSFFRRLRWLTQRSRKEAELREELEFHLEEEAEQHQAEGLAEEQARWAARRELGNLTLLQEDARATWTWTFVEQLAQDTRYGLRMIAANKTFSGMAILLLALGIGANTAIFSFMDSILLRSLAVPDSQSLVMLSWHTPRRNMHGTNRHDNSFNDPNGGFIGGFFAYPAFELLRKSDAVFSTVFGYQGAGDLNLTYRGQSELARTEYVSADYFRGLGIPPAAGRLIVPDDDRAGAPAIAVISFGLSQRRFGGPENAPGQSILINNLPFSVIGVTPPEFFGVDPDSPPDIYVPMHANLLLDDRDYSAKTYLDPMDDWVVPMARLRPGVSAKQAQTVLAGPFFEWARAADPKRRTEEVPTLVVREGSGGLDSLRRTYSKPLYILLTLVGLILCIACANIANLLLARATVRKREIALRLSLGAGRLRIIRQLLTESVLLAALGGMLGVAFAIWGIRFLTLLLANGRENFTLRAELNWHVLGVVAGLSLLTGMLFGLAPALQSTRMDLIPALKESRTGESRGYGFRGLSLARILMVSQIAVTLLILVAAGLFVRTLSNLASIELGFNRENLLTFQLNARQAGHKDPEIVALYNDLRSQFSAIPGVRAATLSNHTLIGTGTSGTGVRVAGATPEDSSILTVGTGFFTTMQIPLLLGREIDERDRLNSPMVAVVNQAFAKRSFGDRNPLGQHLALEYPSPNDIEIVGVSANTLYGNLKGSVPPTVYLPFAQGGWGPVQGMVYELRTAGNPLNYVHAVRELVQRADQRLPLSDVKSQGAWIDQTINQEITFARLCTAFAILALAIACVGLYGTMSYRVARRTGEIGIRMALGAQRARVVWMVLREVVLLAAVGLAIGVPAALAASKLVESFLFGMKPNDPVTLIGSVVTLTTTAIVAGYLPARNASRIDPMIALRHE
;
A
#
# COMPACT_ATOMS: atom_id res chain seq x y z
N MET A 1 1.59 -44.99 15.92
CA MET A 1 1.99 -44.30 17.14
C MET A 1 3.08 -45.02 17.93
N ARG A 2 2.97 -46.31 18.22
CA ARG A 2 3.96 -47.06 19.03
C ARG A 2 5.39 -47.05 18.43
N SER A 3 5.54 -47.12 17.11
CA SER A 3 6.85 -47.05 16.42
C SER A 3 7.50 -45.66 16.51
N PHE A 4 6.70 -44.56 16.53
CA PHE A 4 7.17 -43.19 16.68
C PHE A 4 7.77 -42.93 18.08
N PHE A 5 7.07 -43.32 19.14
CA PHE A 5 7.54 -43.15 20.51
C PHE A 5 8.76 -44.04 20.83
N ARG A 6 8.86 -45.25 20.23
CA ARG A 6 9.99 -46.13 20.36
C ARG A 6 11.27 -45.52 19.73
N ARG A 7 11.16 -44.90 18.55
CA ARG A 7 12.26 -44.19 17.88
C ARG A 7 12.68 -42.93 18.62
N LEU A 8 11.71 -42.19 19.20
CA LEU A 8 12.00 -40.99 20.02
C LEU A 8 12.75 -41.33 21.32
N ARG A 9 12.36 -42.44 21.97
CA ARG A 9 13.03 -42.94 23.19
C ARG A 9 14.46 -43.43 22.90
N TRP A 10 14.72 -43.87 21.67
CA TRP A 10 16.04 -44.27 21.22
C TRP A 10 17.00 -43.07 21.14
N LEU A 11 16.56 -41.91 20.72
CA LEU A 11 17.35 -40.66 20.66
C LEU A 11 17.88 -40.22 22.04
N THR A 12 17.14 -40.49 23.11
CA THR A 12 17.55 -40.14 24.46
C THR A 12 18.45 -41.22 25.11
N GLN A 13 18.44 -42.44 24.61
CA GLN A 13 19.21 -43.62 25.18
C GLN A 13 20.28 -44.13 24.22
N ARG A 14 20.73 -43.32 23.27
CA ARG A 14 21.63 -43.70 22.18
C ARG A 14 22.90 -44.42 22.63
N SER A 15 23.65 -43.81 23.55
CA SER A 15 24.91 -44.35 24.05
C SER A 15 24.75 -45.74 24.70
N ARG A 16 23.65 -45.95 25.42
CA ARG A 16 23.34 -47.20 26.06
C ARG A 16 22.94 -48.28 25.03
N LYS A 17 22.16 -47.95 24.05
CA LYS A 17 21.71 -48.89 23.01
C LYS A 17 22.85 -49.27 22.05
N GLU A 18 23.74 -48.34 21.76
CA GLU A 18 24.95 -48.65 20.98
C GLU A 18 25.92 -49.54 21.75
N ALA A 19 26.01 -49.44 23.08
CA ALA A 19 26.77 -50.33 23.92
C ALA A 19 26.13 -51.73 23.99
N GLU A 20 24.81 -51.81 24.20
CA GLU A 20 24.03 -53.06 24.20
C GLU A 20 24.21 -53.80 22.86
N LEU A 21 24.13 -53.12 21.70
CA LEU A 21 24.32 -53.72 20.38
C LEU A 21 25.76 -54.20 20.16
N ARG A 22 26.75 -53.48 20.67
CA ARG A 22 28.17 -53.93 20.59
C ARG A 22 28.42 -55.19 21.41
N GLU A 23 27.89 -55.23 22.61
CA GLU A 23 27.96 -56.36 23.55
C GLU A 23 27.27 -57.58 22.92
N GLU A 24 26.09 -57.40 22.30
CA GLU A 24 25.36 -58.47 21.59
C GLU A 24 26.12 -59.03 20.39
N LEU A 25 26.79 -58.18 19.60
CA LEU A 25 27.60 -58.61 18.46
C LEU A 25 28.93 -59.26 18.90
N GLU A 26 29.54 -58.82 20.00
CA GLU A 26 30.71 -59.44 20.58
C GLU A 26 30.36 -60.82 21.18
N PHE A 27 29.18 -60.91 21.80
CA PHE A 27 28.69 -62.19 22.34
C PHE A 27 28.44 -63.21 21.21
N HIS A 28 27.78 -62.84 20.13
CA HIS A 28 27.60 -63.73 18.97
C HIS A 28 28.92 -64.13 18.29
N LEU A 29 29.90 -63.25 18.31
CA LEU A 29 31.22 -63.57 17.75
C LEU A 29 31.98 -64.55 18.61
N GLU A 30 31.83 -64.48 19.94
CA GLU A 30 32.42 -65.45 20.88
C GLU A 30 31.67 -66.77 20.81
N GLU A 31 30.34 -66.80 20.74
CA GLU A 31 29.54 -68.01 20.62
C GLU A 31 29.89 -68.79 19.33
N GLU A 32 30.02 -68.11 18.19
CA GLU A 32 30.41 -68.67 16.87
C GLU A 32 31.85 -69.15 16.94
N ALA A 33 32.76 -68.47 17.62
CA ALA A 33 34.16 -68.90 17.81
C ALA A 33 34.27 -70.16 18.72
N GLU A 34 33.46 -70.25 19.77
CA GLU A 34 33.39 -71.45 20.64
C GLU A 34 32.85 -72.66 19.86
N GLN A 35 31.88 -72.42 18.97
CA GLN A 35 31.32 -73.50 18.12
C GLN A 35 32.41 -74.09 17.16
N HIS A 36 33.15 -73.21 16.50
CA HIS A 36 34.26 -73.57 15.66
C HIS A 36 35.45 -74.21 16.43
N GLN A 37 35.62 -73.86 17.69
CA GLN A 37 36.55 -74.59 18.54
C GLN A 37 36.09 -76.00 18.86
N ALA A 38 34.80 -76.23 19.12
CA ALA A 38 34.21 -77.57 19.33
C ALA A 38 34.30 -78.45 18.09
N GLU A 39 34.34 -77.83 16.86
CA GLU A 39 34.58 -78.50 15.59
C GLU A 39 36.08 -78.86 15.37
N GLY A 40 36.99 -78.49 16.30
CA GLY A 40 38.37 -78.89 16.29
C GLY A 40 39.37 -77.86 15.75
N LEU A 41 38.94 -76.60 15.52
CA LEU A 41 39.86 -75.53 15.12
C LEU A 41 40.63 -74.97 16.33
N ALA A 42 41.91 -74.61 16.11
CA ALA A 42 42.67 -73.87 17.16
C ALA A 42 42.06 -72.48 17.43
N GLU A 43 42.13 -71.97 18.67
CA GLU A 43 41.49 -70.79 19.18
C GLU A 43 41.61 -69.56 18.22
N GLU A 44 42.84 -69.28 17.73
CA GLU A 44 43.01 -68.17 16.77
C GLU A 44 42.31 -68.41 15.40
N GLN A 45 42.33 -69.64 14.91
CA GLN A 45 41.70 -70.02 13.67
C GLN A 45 40.15 -70.01 13.77
N ALA A 46 39.61 -70.39 14.91
CA ALA A 46 38.19 -70.37 15.22
C ALA A 46 37.70 -68.94 15.28
N ARG A 47 38.39 -68.01 15.93
CA ARG A 47 38.06 -66.56 15.94
C ARG A 47 38.16 -65.92 14.56
N TRP A 48 39.08 -66.40 13.68
CA TRP A 48 39.18 -65.93 12.30
C TRP A 48 37.99 -66.44 11.43
N ALA A 49 37.60 -67.68 11.64
CA ALA A 49 36.44 -68.27 10.97
C ALA A 49 35.14 -67.57 11.35
N ALA A 50 34.90 -67.40 12.64
CA ALA A 50 33.73 -66.68 13.14
C ALA A 50 33.63 -65.20 12.57
N ARG A 51 34.75 -64.45 12.52
CA ARG A 51 34.81 -63.17 11.90
C ARG A 51 34.55 -63.18 10.41
N ARG A 52 34.93 -64.24 9.71
CA ARG A 52 34.68 -64.41 8.26
C ARG A 52 33.21 -64.77 7.96
N GLU A 53 32.54 -65.48 8.85
CA GLU A 53 31.18 -65.90 8.75
C GLU A 53 30.20 -64.80 9.09
N LEU A 54 30.45 -64.08 10.17
CA LEU A 54 29.71 -62.89 10.54
C LEU A 54 29.94 -61.68 9.58
N GLY A 55 31.01 -61.71 8.81
CA GLY A 55 31.31 -60.65 7.85
C GLY A 55 31.81 -59.35 8.48
N ASN A 56 31.50 -58.22 7.87
CA ASN A 56 31.94 -56.91 8.34
C ASN A 56 31.04 -56.38 9.48
N LEU A 57 31.48 -56.51 10.73
CA LEU A 57 30.82 -56.10 11.96
C LEU A 57 30.35 -54.62 11.93
N THR A 58 31.14 -53.76 11.30
CA THR A 58 30.78 -52.33 11.17
C THR A 58 29.60 -52.16 10.21
N LEU A 59 29.48 -52.96 9.18
CA LEU A 59 28.37 -52.94 8.22
C LEU A 59 27.09 -53.48 8.87
N LEU A 60 27.19 -54.57 9.65
CA LEU A 60 26.07 -55.08 10.46
C LEU A 60 25.58 -54.07 11.51
N GLN A 61 26.49 -53.38 12.16
CA GLN A 61 26.13 -52.29 13.10
C GLN A 61 25.43 -51.12 12.40
N GLU A 62 25.86 -50.74 11.17
CA GLU A 62 25.22 -49.66 10.39
C GLU A 62 23.84 -50.08 9.86
N ASP A 63 23.66 -51.33 9.42
CA ASP A 63 22.37 -51.86 8.96
C ASP A 63 21.38 -51.98 10.14
N ALA A 64 21.81 -52.44 11.30
CA ALA A 64 21.00 -52.44 12.52
C ALA A 64 20.59 -51.02 12.95
N ARG A 65 21.50 -50.03 12.87
CA ARG A 65 21.21 -48.62 13.09
C ARG A 65 20.22 -48.10 12.10
N ALA A 66 20.31 -48.42 10.79
CA ALA A 66 19.40 -47.95 9.74
C ALA A 66 17.94 -48.37 9.98
N THR A 67 17.71 -49.54 10.62
CA THR A 67 16.34 -49.99 10.94
C THR A 67 15.73 -49.32 12.17
N TRP A 68 16.54 -48.83 13.12
CA TRP A 68 16.06 -48.29 14.40
C TRP A 68 16.06 -46.77 14.49
N THR A 69 16.87 -46.08 13.70
CA THR A 69 16.99 -44.62 13.74
C THR A 69 16.22 -43.93 12.63
N TRP A 70 15.80 -42.72 12.90
CA TRP A 70 15.44 -41.79 11.81
C TRP A 70 16.74 -41.27 11.18
N THR A 71 17.40 -42.08 10.39
CA THR A 71 18.66 -41.74 9.72
C THR A 71 18.55 -40.40 8.98
N PHE A 72 17.39 -40.08 8.42
CA PHE A 72 17.14 -38.79 7.76
C PHE A 72 17.23 -37.63 8.75
N VAL A 73 16.61 -37.72 9.94
CA VAL A 73 16.60 -36.61 10.93
C VAL A 73 17.99 -36.41 11.53
N GLU A 74 18.71 -37.54 11.79
CA GLU A 74 20.08 -37.48 12.33
C GLU A 74 21.03 -36.85 11.32
N GLN A 75 20.95 -37.24 10.06
CA GLN A 75 21.72 -36.67 8.97
C GLN A 75 21.37 -35.18 8.74
N LEU A 76 20.10 -34.79 8.86
CA LEU A 76 19.68 -33.39 8.75
C LEU A 76 20.27 -32.57 9.92
N ALA A 77 20.27 -33.10 11.14
CA ALA A 77 20.88 -32.43 12.29
C ALA A 77 22.40 -32.24 12.14
N GLN A 78 23.08 -33.26 11.58
CA GLN A 78 24.52 -33.18 11.26
C GLN A 78 24.78 -32.13 10.16
N ASP A 79 23.96 -32.12 9.09
CA ASP A 79 24.06 -31.18 7.97
C ASP A 79 23.80 -29.75 8.48
N THR A 80 22.82 -29.57 9.38
CA THR A 80 22.53 -28.27 10.03
C THR A 80 23.69 -27.76 10.88
N ARG A 81 24.28 -28.63 11.72
CA ARG A 81 25.45 -28.27 12.52
C ARG A 81 26.64 -27.89 11.65
N TYR A 82 26.87 -28.65 10.59
CA TYR A 82 27.94 -28.38 9.63
C TYR A 82 27.66 -27.04 8.93
N GLY A 83 26.43 -26.80 8.45
CA GLY A 83 26.02 -25.54 7.82
C GLY A 83 26.25 -24.34 8.71
N LEU A 84 25.84 -24.39 9.99
CA LEU A 84 26.07 -23.32 10.96
C LEU A 84 27.57 -23.04 11.20
N ARG A 85 28.42 -24.07 11.30
CA ARG A 85 29.88 -23.90 11.39
C ARG A 85 30.45 -23.22 10.15
N MET A 86 29.97 -23.59 8.96
CA MET A 86 30.41 -23.02 7.70
C MET A 86 29.96 -21.55 7.51
N ILE A 87 28.76 -21.17 8.00
CA ILE A 87 28.27 -19.80 8.06
C ILE A 87 29.17 -18.97 8.99
N ALA A 88 29.50 -19.49 10.17
CA ALA A 88 30.36 -18.82 11.14
C ALA A 88 31.83 -18.66 10.66
N ALA A 89 32.34 -19.62 9.92
CA ALA A 89 33.70 -19.59 9.36
C ALA A 89 33.87 -18.56 8.24
N ASN A 90 32.79 -18.25 7.51
CA ASN A 90 32.81 -17.32 6.34
C ASN A 90 31.96 -16.08 6.60
N LYS A 91 32.29 -15.29 7.61
CA LYS A 91 31.47 -14.16 8.11
C LYS A 91 31.07 -13.15 7.04
N THR A 92 32.01 -12.73 6.18
CA THR A 92 31.76 -11.73 5.13
C THR A 92 30.76 -12.20 4.09
N PHE A 93 30.94 -13.44 3.58
CA PHE A 93 30.03 -14.04 2.61
C PHE A 93 28.64 -14.24 3.21
N SER A 94 28.59 -14.88 4.37
CA SER A 94 27.33 -15.23 5.04
C SER A 94 26.59 -13.97 5.47
N GLY A 95 27.27 -12.96 6.00
CA GLY A 95 26.67 -11.68 6.36
C GLY A 95 26.09 -10.95 5.17
N MET A 96 26.79 -10.93 4.04
CA MET A 96 26.30 -10.32 2.81
C MET A 96 25.08 -11.07 2.23
N ALA A 97 25.14 -12.41 2.22
CA ALA A 97 24.03 -13.22 1.74
C ALA A 97 22.77 -13.06 2.63
N ILE A 98 22.93 -13.09 3.95
CA ILE A 98 21.86 -12.87 4.93
C ILE A 98 21.26 -11.45 4.76
N LEU A 99 22.10 -10.43 4.60
CA LEU A 99 21.64 -9.05 4.41
C LEU A 99 20.84 -8.88 3.12
N LEU A 100 21.33 -9.43 2.00
CA LEU A 100 20.63 -9.38 0.71
C LEU A 100 19.27 -10.08 0.78
N LEU A 101 19.20 -11.24 1.42
CA LEU A 101 17.94 -11.96 1.63
C LEU A 101 17.02 -11.21 2.57
N ALA A 102 17.54 -10.66 3.67
CA ALA A 102 16.74 -9.89 4.62
C ALA A 102 16.08 -8.66 3.98
N LEU A 103 16.83 -7.92 3.17
CA LEU A 103 16.30 -6.78 2.44
C LEU A 103 15.25 -7.19 1.40
N GLY A 104 15.52 -8.25 0.62
CA GLY A 104 14.59 -8.74 -0.39
C GLY A 104 13.31 -9.33 0.21
N ILE A 105 13.43 -10.22 1.20
CA ILE A 105 12.30 -10.86 1.88
C ILE A 105 11.54 -9.83 2.71
N GLY A 106 12.24 -8.95 3.44
CA GLY A 106 11.63 -7.93 4.29
C GLY A 106 10.82 -6.90 3.50
N ALA A 107 11.33 -6.41 2.37
CA ALA A 107 10.59 -5.52 1.48
C ALA A 107 9.33 -6.18 0.92
N ASN A 108 9.43 -7.44 0.44
CA ASN A 108 8.26 -8.21 -0.02
C ASN A 108 7.24 -8.41 1.10
N THR A 109 7.70 -8.71 2.31
CA THR A 109 6.84 -8.91 3.49
C THR A 109 6.10 -7.63 3.86
N ALA A 110 6.78 -6.49 3.87
CA ALA A 110 6.16 -5.20 4.17
C ALA A 110 5.06 -4.85 3.16
N ILE A 111 5.34 -4.94 1.85
CA ILE A 111 4.33 -4.67 0.81
C ILE A 111 3.19 -5.69 0.85
N PHE A 112 3.49 -6.99 1.07
CA PHE A 112 2.45 -8.02 1.19
C PHE A 112 1.56 -7.79 2.41
N SER A 113 2.11 -7.33 3.53
CA SER A 113 1.33 -6.99 4.74
C SER A 113 0.32 -5.86 4.46
N PHE A 114 0.71 -4.84 3.67
CA PHE A 114 -0.20 -3.81 3.19
C PHE A 114 -1.25 -4.37 2.22
N MET A 115 -0.83 -5.20 1.29
CA MET A 115 -1.76 -5.86 0.37
C MET A 115 -2.78 -6.72 1.13
N ASP A 116 -2.33 -7.48 2.13
CA ASP A 116 -3.21 -8.28 2.99
C ASP A 116 -4.23 -7.40 3.71
N SER A 117 -3.78 -6.29 4.32
CA SER A 117 -4.66 -5.43 5.11
C SER A 117 -5.66 -4.63 4.25
N ILE A 118 -5.32 -4.26 3.01
CA ILE A 118 -6.18 -3.47 2.13
C ILE A 118 -7.04 -4.35 1.23
N LEU A 119 -6.47 -5.42 0.63
CA LEU A 119 -7.13 -6.20 -0.40
C LEU A 119 -7.75 -7.50 0.11
N LEU A 120 -7.14 -8.17 1.09
CA LEU A 120 -7.50 -9.52 1.49
C LEU A 120 -8.27 -9.58 2.82
N ARG A 121 -8.04 -8.61 3.71
CA ARG A 121 -8.69 -8.62 5.03
C ARG A 121 -10.18 -8.34 4.89
N SER A 122 -11.00 -9.21 5.44
CA SER A 122 -12.43 -9.00 5.61
C SER A 122 -12.72 -8.15 6.85
N LEU A 123 -13.92 -7.56 6.91
CA LEU A 123 -14.41 -6.89 8.12
C LEU A 123 -14.29 -7.83 9.33
N ALA A 124 -13.96 -7.27 10.49
CA ALA A 124 -13.88 -7.98 11.77
C ALA A 124 -15.30 -8.24 12.34
N VAL A 125 -16.16 -8.87 11.53
CA VAL A 125 -17.56 -9.19 11.88
C VAL A 125 -17.84 -10.68 11.63
N PRO A 126 -18.74 -11.30 12.39
CA PRO A 126 -19.13 -12.69 12.17
C PRO A 126 -19.67 -12.91 10.77
N ASP A 127 -19.28 -14.03 10.13
CA ASP A 127 -19.72 -14.43 8.78
C ASP A 127 -19.70 -13.29 7.76
N SER A 128 -18.58 -12.58 7.66
CA SER A 128 -18.39 -11.47 6.73
C SER A 128 -18.61 -11.85 5.26
N GLN A 129 -18.41 -13.13 4.91
CA GLN A 129 -18.58 -13.65 3.55
C GLN A 129 -20.05 -13.58 3.05
N SER A 130 -21.02 -13.57 3.96
CA SER A 130 -22.43 -13.42 3.61
C SER A 130 -22.85 -11.96 3.39
N LEU A 131 -21.98 -10.99 3.68
CA LEU A 131 -22.26 -9.57 3.47
C LEU A 131 -22.14 -9.19 2.00
N VAL A 132 -23.12 -8.41 1.54
CA VAL A 132 -23.13 -7.82 0.18
C VAL A 132 -23.42 -6.33 0.26
N MET A 133 -22.86 -5.60 -0.70
CA MET A 133 -23.14 -4.20 -0.97
C MET A 133 -24.17 -4.10 -2.09
N LEU A 134 -25.17 -3.27 -1.90
CA LEU A 134 -26.15 -2.97 -2.92
C LEU A 134 -25.72 -1.69 -3.65
N SER A 135 -25.80 -1.70 -4.96
CA SER A 135 -25.41 -0.62 -5.85
C SER A 135 -26.33 -0.60 -7.06
N TRP A 136 -26.29 0.46 -7.83
CA TRP A 136 -27.02 0.53 -9.09
C TRP A 136 -26.08 0.96 -10.22
N HIS A 137 -26.40 0.55 -11.45
CA HIS A 137 -25.64 0.87 -12.65
C HIS A 137 -26.51 1.64 -13.66
N THR A 138 -25.93 2.69 -14.28
CA THR A 138 -26.51 3.39 -15.42
C THR A 138 -25.51 3.50 -16.57
N PRO A 139 -25.96 3.49 -17.85
CA PRO A 139 -25.08 3.66 -19.01
C PRO A 139 -24.39 5.04 -19.07
N ARG A 140 -25.01 6.05 -18.51
CA ARG A 140 -24.48 7.43 -18.45
C ARG A 140 -24.53 7.93 -17.02
N ARG A 141 -23.60 8.80 -16.66
CA ARG A 141 -23.59 9.51 -15.39
C ARG A 141 -24.70 10.55 -15.36
N ASN A 142 -25.93 10.13 -15.08
CA ASN A 142 -27.04 11.03 -14.79
C ASN A 142 -27.04 11.32 -13.30
N MET A 143 -26.62 12.52 -12.92
CA MET A 143 -26.64 12.98 -11.55
C MET A 143 -28.05 13.48 -11.21
N HIS A 144 -28.85 12.62 -10.61
CA HIS A 144 -30.03 13.07 -9.89
C HIS A 144 -29.71 12.97 -8.40
N GLY A 145 -30.03 14.05 -7.67
CA GLY A 145 -29.79 14.11 -6.24
C GLY A 145 -28.44 14.71 -5.84
N THR A 146 -28.20 14.75 -4.56
CA THR A 146 -27.00 15.34 -3.95
C THR A 146 -25.73 14.65 -4.38
N ASN A 147 -24.68 15.43 -4.64
CA ASN A 147 -23.35 15.03 -5.07
C ASN A 147 -22.57 14.28 -3.98
N ARG A 148 -23.08 13.15 -3.52
CA ARG A 148 -22.35 12.27 -2.58
C ARG A 148 -21.62 11.20 -3.40
N HIS A 149 -20.29 11.32 -3.51
CA HIS A 149 -19.51 10.52 -4.46
C HIS A 149 -18.72 9.38 -3.83
N ASP A 150 -18.68 9.28 -2.52
CA ASP A 150 -17.72 8.43 -1.80
C ASP A 150 -17.82 6.94 -2.12
N ASN A 151 -19.01 6.44 -2.50
CA ASN A 151 -19.23 5.04 -2.89
C ASN A 151 -19.63 4.86 -4.35
N SER A 152 -19.38 5.87 -5.20
CA SER A 152 -19.78 5.85 -6.61
C SER A 152 -18.55 5.95 -7.52
N PHE A 153 -18.59 5.30 -8.69
CA PHE A 153 -17.46 5.27 -9.60
C PHE A 153 -17.87 4.94 -11.04
N ASN A 154 -17.00 5.26 -12.01
CA ASN A 154 -17.18 4.85 -13.39
C ASN A 154 -16.92 3.34 -13.55
N ASP A 155 -17.85 2.62 -14.18
CA ASP A 155 -17.66 1.20 -14.49
C ASP A 155 -16.58 1.07 -15.59
N PRO A 156 -15.54 0.26 -15.39
CA PRO A 156 -14.54 -0.03 -16.43
C PRO A 156 -15.15 -0.58 -17.74
N ASN A 157 -16.32 -1.23 -17.65
CA ASN A 157 -17.03 -1.79 -18.81
C ASN A 157 -17.99 -0.78 -19.49
N GLY A 158 -18.03 0.44 -18.99
CA GLY A 158 -18.89 1.52 -19.48
C GLY A 158 -20.05 1.83 -18.54
N GLY A 159 -20.35 3.11 -18.39
CA GLY A 159 -21.41 3.60 -17.50
C GLY A 159 -20.89 4.00 -16.11
N PHE A 160 -21.81 4.10 -15.16
CA PHE A 160 -21.58 4.58 -13.81
C PHE A 160 -22.24 3.66 -12.78
N ILE A 161 -21.53 3.35 -11.71
CA ILE A 161 -22.05 2.61 -10.55
C ILE A 161 -22.24 3.59 -9.41
N GLY A 162 -23.49 3.69 -8.93
CA GLY A 162 -23.87 4.45 -7.74
C GLY A 162 -24.06 3.54 -6.53
N GLY A 163 -23.52 3.96 -5.39
CA GLY A 163 -23.64 3.24 -4.12
C GLY A 163 -24.60 3.85 -3.13
N PHE A 164 -25.26 4.96 -3.48
CA PHE A 164 -26.27 5.62 -2.68
C PHE A 164 -27.66 5.33 -3.22
N PHE A 165 -28.64 5.23 -2.34
CA PHE A 165 -30.04 5.01 -2.65
C PHE A 165 -30.91 6.02 -1.93
N ALA A 166 -32.03 6.39 -2.55
CA ALA A 166 -33.07 7.12 -1.85
C ALA A 166 -33.65 6.27 -0.72
N TYR A 167 -34.05 6.89 0.38
CA TYR A 167 -34.61 6.16 1.54
C TYR A 167 -35.80 5.27 1.17
N PRO A 168 -36.75 5.67 0.28
CA PRO A 168 -37.82 4.77 -0.16
C PRO A 168 -37.32 3.53 -0.93
N ALA A 169 -36.20 3.63 -1.67
CA ALA A 169 -35.58 2.46 -2.30
C ALA A 169 -34.95 1.53 -1.26
N PHE A 170 -34.27 2.09 -0.25
CA PHE A 170 -33.75 1.32 0.88
C PHE A 170 -34.84 0.56 1.60
N GLU A 171 -36.01 1.19 1.86
CA GLU A 171 -37.18 0.52 2.46
C GLU A 171 -37.75 -0.60 1.57
N LEU A 172 -37.75 -0.45 0.24
CA LEU A 172 -38.11 -1.52 -0.69
C LEU A 172 -37.18 -2.73 -0.53
N LEU A 173 -35.87 -2.48 -0.51
CA LEU A 173 -34.85 -3.52 -0.37
C LEU A 173 -34.92 -4.19 1.01
N ARG A 174 -35.21 -3.44 2.07
CA ARG A 174 -35.37 -3.95 3.44
C ARG A 174 -36.50 -4.97 3.59
N LYS A 175 -37.54 -4.86 2.77
CA LYS A 175 -38.68 -5.81 2.76
C LYS A 175 -38.39 -7.11 2.01
N SER A 176 -37.18 -7.32 1.49
CA SER A 176 -36.84 -8.44 0.61
C SER A 176 -36.34 -9.66 1.39
N ASP A 177 -37.18 -10.20 2.26
CA ASP A 177 -36.87 -11.34 3.15
C ASP A 177 -36.58 -12.65 2.41
N ALA A 178 -36.90 -12.76 1.15
CA ALA A 178 -36.70 -13.99 0.35
C ALA A 178 -35.19 -14.28 0.14
N VAL A 179 -34.35 -13.26 0.01
CA VAL A 179 -32.93 -13.37 -0.35
C VAL A 179 -31.99 -12.86 0.76
N PHE A 180 -32.43 -11.92 1.58
CA PHE A 180 -31.66 -11.37 2.67
C PHE A 180 -32.17 -11.80 4.03
N SER A 181 -31.27 -12.05 4.98
CA SER A 181 -31.61 -12.22 6.38
C SER A 181 -31.75 -10.88 7.09
N THR A 182 -31.02 -9.87 6.66
CA THR A 182 -31.06 -8.51 7.18
C THR A 182 -30.56 -7.54 6.11
N VAL A 183 -31.25 -6.42 5.93
CA VAL A 183 -30.79 -5.27 5.13
C VAL A 183 -30.63 -4.11 6.10
N PHE A 184 -29.50 -3.43 6.04
CA PHE A 184 -29.20 -2.28 6.87
C PHE A 184 -28.54 -1.18 6.02
N GLY A 185 -28.67 0.05 6.46
CA GLY A 185 -28.15 1.20 5.77
C GLY A 185 -27.32 2.09 6.70
N TYR A 186 -26.46 2.86 6.13
CA TYR A 186 -25.69 3.87 6.84
C TYR A 186 -25.41 5.07 5.94
N GLN A 187 -24.97 6.18 6.55
CA GLN A 187 -24.56 7.40 5.89
C GLN A 187 -23.57 8.17 6.77
N GLY A 188 -22.41 8.52 6.22
CA GLY A 188 -21.48 9.41 6.92
C GLY A 188 -22.09 10.80 7.12
N ALA A 189 -22.16 11.24 8.36
CA ALA A 189 -22.57 12.62 8.70
C ALA A 189 -21.38 13.60 8.64
N GLY A 190 -20.16 13.09 8.43
CA GLY A 190 -18.94 13.85 8.50
C GLY A 190 -18.46 14.10 9.94
N ASP A 191 -17.60 15.11 10.10
CA ASP A 191 -17.09 15.48 11.40
C ASP A 191 -18.05 16.49 12.05
N LEU A 192 -18.75 16.06 13.11
CA LEU A 192 -19.69 16.89 13.85
C LEU A 192 -19.06 17.40 15.15
N ASN A 193 -19.56 18.53 15.65
CA ASN A 193 -19.10 19.12 16.89
C ASN A 193 -19.59 18.31 18.08
N LEU A 194 -18.69 17.62 18.77
CA LEU A 194 -18.92 16.88 20.02
C LEU A 194 -18.49 17.76 21.19
N THR A 195 -19.41 18.07 22.09
CA THR A 195 -19.07 18.74 23.34
C THR A 195 -19.39 17.84 24.54
N TYR A 196 -18.40 17.61 25.39
CA TYR A 196 -18.53 16.89 26.65
C TYR A 196 -17.79 17.64 27.77
N ARG A 197 -18.46 17.90 28.86
CA ARG A 197 -17.92 18.67 30.02
C ARG A 197 -17.29 20.00 29.62
N GLY A 198 -17.89 20.72 28.68
CA GLY A 198 -17.41 22.02 28.20
C GLY A 198 -16.21 21.99 27.24
N GLN A 199 -15.72 20.82 26.88
CA GLN A 199 -14.68 20.65 25.87
C GLN A 199 -15.29 20.21 24.54
N SER A 200 -15.03 20.99 23.50
CA SER A 200 -15.50 20.71 22.13
C SER A 200 -14.39 20.12 21.27
N GLU A 201 -14.73 19.10 20.50
CA GLU A 201 -13.87 18.51 19.47
C GLU A 201 -14.73 18.09 18.27
N LEU A 202 -14.11 17.83 17.13
CA LEU A 202 -14.77 17.19 16.02
C LEU A 202 -14.71 15.67 16.17
N ALA A 203 -15.88 15.03 16.06
CA ALA A 203 -16.02 13.59 16.10
C ALA A 203 -16.68 13.10 14.83
N ARG A 204 -16.08 12.11 14.17
CA ARG A 204 -16.66 11.50 12.98
C ARG A 204 -17.94 10.77 13.32
N THR A 205 -19.03 11.17 12.70
CA THR A 205 -20.37 10.66 13.00
C THR A 205 -20.95 9.93 11.80
N GLU A 206 -21.66 8.84 12.08
CA GLU A 206 -22.35 8.04 11.08
C GLU A 206 -23.82 7.86 11.47
N TYR A 207 -24.73 8.13 10.54
CA TYR A 207 -26.13 7.75 10.65
C TYR A 207 -26.27 6.29 10.32
N VAL A 208 -26.91 5.51 11.17
CA VAL A 208 -27.10 4.07 10.98
C VAL A 208 -28.57 3.70 11.11
N SER A 209 -29.03 2.76 10.28
CA SER A 209 -30.36 2.20 10.40
C SER A 209 -30.46 1.32 11.65
N ALA A 210 -31.68 1.12 12.12
CA ALA A 210 -32.00 0.27 13.27
C ALA A 210 -31.35 -1.13 13.25
N ASP A 211 -31.22 -1.70 12.06
CA ASP A 211 -30.70 -3.05 11.85
C ASP A 211 -29.17 -3.10 11.59
N TYR A 212 -28.46 -1.99 11.66
CA TYR A 212 -27.06 -1.89 11.33
C TYR A 212 -26.16 -2.85 12.15
N PHE A 213 -26.21 -2.73 13.46
CA PHE A 213 -25.39 -3.58 14.35
C PHE A 213 -25.85 -5.03 14.34
N ARG A 214 -27.16 -5.28 14.23
CA ARG A 214 -27.74 -6.63 14.10
C ARG A 214 -27.31 -7.28 12.79
N GLY A 215 -27.37 -6.55 11.68
CA GLY A 215 -26.93 -7.01 10.36
C GLY A 215 -25.44 -7.34 10.31
N LEU A 216 -24.61 -6.59 11.04
CA LEU A 216 -23.19 -6.86 11.19
C LEU A 216 -22.88 -7.95 12.24
N GLY A 217 -23.82 -8.26 13.13
CA GLY A 217 -23.60 -9.27 14.18
C GLY A 217 -22.68 -8.79 15.31
N ILE A 218 -22.66 -7.48 15.60
CA ILE A 218 -21.77 -6.86 16.57
C ILE A 218 -22.40 -6.84 17.96
N PRO A 219 -21.75 -7.40 19.01
CA PRO A 219 -22.19 -7.21 20.40
C PRO A 219 -21.70 -5.85 20.94
N PRO A 220 -22.35 -5.25 21.95
CA PRO A 220 -21.82 -4.07 22.62
C PRO A 220 -20.62 -4.43 23.51
N ALA A 221 -19.65 -3.51 23.66
CA ALA A 221 -18.61 -3.61 24.70
C ALA A 221 -19.17 -3.19 26.08
N ALA A 222 -20.08 -2.20 26.10
CA ALA A 222 -20.80 -1.77 27.29
C ALA A 222 -22.16 -1.18 26.89
N GLY A 223 -23.15 -1.25 27.76
CA GLY A 223 -24.49 -0.75 27.51
C GLY A 223 -25.25 -1.58 26.47
N ARG A 224 -25.97 -0.92 25.56
CA ARG A 224 -26.72 -1.54 24.46
C ARG A 224 -26.47 -0.82 23.13
N LEU A 225 -26.72 -1.48 22.01
CA LEU A 225 -26.66 -0.90 20.67
C LEU A 225 -28.04 -0.43 20.20
N ILE A 226 -28.09 0.31 19.08
CA ILE A 226 -29.32 0.80 18.46
C ILE A 226 -30.20 -0.37 18.01
N VAL A 227 -31.48 -0.26 18.31
CA VAL A 227 -32.53 -1.25 17.96
C VAL A 227 -33.67 -0.55 17.21
N PRO A 228 -34.62 -1.28 16.57
CA PRO A 228 -35.69 -0.68 15.76
C PRO A 228 -36.53 0.40 16.46
N ASP A 229 -36.73 0.31 17.75
CA ASP A 229 -37.47 1.31 18.52
C ASP A 229 -36.75 2.64 18.67
N ASP A 230 -35.43 2.65 18.52
CA ASP A 230 -34.59 3.83 18.62
C ASP A 230 -34.53 4.65 17.29
N ASP A 231 -34.86 4.03 16.15
CA ASP A 231 -34.76 4.64 14.81
C ASP A 231 -36.15 4.96 14.24
N ARG A 232 -36.90 5.77 14.96
CA ARG A 232 -38.23 6.25 14.59
C ARG A 232 -38.34 7.75 14.75
N ALA A 233 -39.18 8.38 13.93
CA ALA A 233 -39.49 9.80 14.08
C ALA A 233 -40.01 10.09 15.49
N GLY A 234 -39.39 11.04 16.20
CA GLY A 234 -39.74 11.39 17.59
C GLY A 234 -39.14 10.49 18.68
N ALA A 235 -38.31 9.51 18.32
CA ALA A 235 -37.52 8.76 19.29
C ALA A 235 -36.51 9.66 20.04
N PRO A 236 -36.14 9.30 21.31
CA PRO A 236 -35.14 10.05 22.04
C PRO A 236 -33.81 10.16 21.27
N ALA A 237 -33.15 11.29 21.39
CA ALA A 237 -31.82 11.51 20.80
C ALA A 237 -30.78 10.67 21.56
N ILE A 238 -30.32 9.63 20.93
CA ILE A 238 -29.35 8.67 21.48
C ILE A 238 -28.12 8.51 20.56
N ALA A 239 -27.02 8.08 21.16
CA ALA A 239 -25.80 7.77 20.45
C ALA A 239 -25.13 6.49 20.98
N VAL A 240 -24.51 5.74 20.07
CA VAL A 240 -23.51 4.70 20.39
C VAL A 240 -22.15 5.26 20.02
N ILE A 241 -21.16 5.07 20.86
CA ILE A 241 -19.80 5.62 20.61
C ILE A 241 -18.78 4.50 20.37
N SER A 242 -17.70 4.84 19.69
CA SER A 242 -16.58 3.93 19.46
C SER A 242 -15.85 3.62 20.78
N PHE A 243 -15.20 2.44 20.82
CA PHE A 243 -14.33 2.07 21.94
C PHE A 243 -13.21 3.11 22.12
N GLY A 244 -12.64 3.60 21.01
CA GLY A 244 -11.59 4.61 21.05
C GLY A 244 -12.04 5.93 21.68
N LEU A 245 -13.22 6.43 21.34
CA LEU A 245 -13.78 7.65 21.93
C LEU A 245 -14.11 7.44 23.42
N SER A 246 -14.64 6.25 23.80
CA SER A 246 -14.93 5.94 25.20
C SER A 246 -13.68 5.99 26.08
N GLN A 247 -12.55 5.48 25.57
CA GLN A 247 -11.28 5.54 26.28
C GLN A 247 -10.75 6.98 26.40
N ARG A 248 -10.78 7.76 25.31
CA ARG A 248 -10.22 9.13 25.29
C ARG A 248 -11.02 10.09 26.18
N ARG A 249 -12.34 9.99 26.21
CA ARG A 249 -13.23 10.99 26.82
C ARG A 249 -13.86 10.57 28.15
N PHE A 250 -14.10 9.27 28.31
CA PHE A 250 -14.82 8.75 29.50
C PHE A 250 -13.92 7.90 30.39
N GLY A 251 -12.66 7.64 29.96
CA GLY A 251 -11.72 6.81 30.74
C GLY A 251 -12.04 5.31 30.72
N GLY A 252 -12.96 4.86 29.84
CA GLY A 252 -13.30 3.46 29.65
C GLY A 252 -14.72 3.24 29.16
N PRO A 253 -15.00 2.06 28.56
CA PRO A 253 -16.29 1.78 27.96
C PRO A 253 -17.43 1.73 28.99
N GLU A 254 -17.18 1.26 30.21
CA GLU A 254 -18.20 1.13 31.28
C GLU A 254 -18.72 2.49 31.80
N ASN A 255 -17.94 3.55 31.63
CA ASN A 255 -18.24 4.87 32.14
C ASN A 255 -19.09 5.74 31.19
N ALA A 256 -19.23 5.32 29.94
CA ALA A 256 -19.88 6.11 28.91
C ALA A 256 -21.39 5.94 28.82
N PRO A 257 -22.01 4.74 28.99
CA PRO A 257 -23.45 4.60 28.95
C PRO A 257 -24.14 5.43 30.04
N GLY A 258 -25.25 6.10 29.67
CA GLY A 258 -26.01 7.00 30.55
C GLY A 258 -25.46 8.43 30.62
N GLN A 259 -24.30 8.72 30.07
CA GLN A 259 -23.77 10.09 30.00
C GLN A 259 -24.46 10.89 28.88
N SER A 260 -24.62 12.21 29.12
CA SER A 260 -25.13 13.12 28.09
C SER A 260 -23.96 13.82 27.38
N ILE A 261 -24.01 13.87 26.07
CA ILE A 261 -23.09 14.59 25.19
C ILE A 261 -23.87 15.58 24.32
N LEU A 262 -23.23 16.64 23.86
CA LEU A 262 -23.83 17.51 22.86
C LEU A 262 -23.24 17.17 21.49
N ILE A 263 -24.08 16.93 20.49
CA ILE A 263 -23.71 16.78 19.09
C ILE A 263 -24.32 17.97 18.35
N ASN A 264 -23.51 18.80 17.73
CA ASN A 264 -23.98 20.07 17.13
C ASN A 264 -24.85 20.88 18.09
N ASN A 265 -24.41 20.99 19.35
CA ASN A 265 -25.12 21.68 20.43
C ASN A 265 -26.50 21.08 20.82
N LEU A 266 -26.84 19.89 20.34
CA LEU A 266 -28.07 19.16 20.71
C LEU A 266 -27.73 18.01 21.67
N PRO A 267 -28.53 17.80 22.74
CA PRO A 267 -28.26 16.78 23.74
C PRO A 267 -28.60 15.38 23.22
N PHE A 268 -27.62 14.47 23.32
CA PHE A 268 -27.74 13.04 23.03
C PHE A 268 -27.35 12.22 24.26
N SER A 269 -28.09 11.13 24.52
CA SER A 269 -27.71 10.17 25.55
C SER A 269 -26.86 9.06 24.98
N VAL A 270 -25.67 8.81 25.53
CA VAL A 270 -24.83 7.66 25.16
C VAL A 270 -25.48 6.39 25.73
N ILE A 271 -25.91 5.45 24.86
CA ILE A 271 -26.57 4.21 25.26
C ILE A 271 -25.62 3.01 25.26
N GLY A 272 -24.52 3.07 24.54
CA GLY A 272 -23.57 1.97 24.44
C GLY A 272 -22.28 2.31 23.76
N VAL A 273 -21.37 1.33 23.77
CA VAL A 273 -20.01 1.42 23.23
C VAL A 273 -19.77 0.22 22.31
N THR A 274 -19.19 0.44 21.14
CA THR A 274 -18.80 -0.62 20.20
C THR A 274 -17.58 -1.40 20.69
N PRO A 275 -17.35 -2.66 20.22
CA PRO A 275 -16.16 -3.43 20.59
C PRO A 275 -14.86 -2.76 20.08
N PRO A 276 -13.69 -3.05 20.69
CA PRO A 276 -12.40 -2.42 20.35
C PRO A 276 -11.92 -2.69 18.93
N GLU A 277 -12.34 -3.81 18.33
CA GLU A 277 -11.92 -4.20 16.98
C GLU A 277 -12.86 -3.69 15.87
N PHE A 278 -13.99 -3.10 16.25
CA PHE A 278 -14.98 -2.59 15.32
C PHE A 278 -14.69 -1.15 14.92
N PHE A 279 -14.48 -0.92 13.65
CA PHE A 279 -14.16 0.38 13.04
C PHE A 279 -15.23 0.82 12.01
N GLY A 280 -16.43 0.22 12.05
CA GLY A 280 -17.47 0.48 11.06
C GLY A 280 -17.30 -0.37 9.80
N VAL A 281 -17.94 0.05 8.74
CA VAL A 281 -17.90 -0.61 7.42
C VAL A 281 -16.95 0.07 6.43
N ASP A 282 -16.42 1.24 6.78
CA ASP A 282 -15.41 1.99 6.02
C ASP A 282 -14.06 2.00 6.74
N PRO A 283 -13.09 1.19 6.28
CA PRO A 283 -11.77 1.16 6.91
C PRO A 283 -10.96 2.47 6.80
N ASP A 284 -11.28 3.33 5.81
CA ASP A 284 -10.60 4.62 5.60
C ASP A 284 -11.10 5.71 6.55
N SER A 285 -12.32 5.54 7.09
CA SER A 285 -13.05 6.60 7.76
C SER A 285 -13.86 6.08 8.96
N PRO A 286 -13.19 5.50 9.99
CA PRO A 286 -13.87 4.90 11.12
C PRO A 286 -14.66 5.94 11.91
N PRO A 287 -15.96 5.70 12.19
CA PRO A 287 -16.78 6.58 12.99
C PRO A 287 -16.40 6.57 14.47
N ASP A 288 -16.47 7.75 15.12
CA ASP A 288 -16.41 7.88 16.57
C ASP A 288 -17.80 7.75 17.22
N ILE A 289 -18.85 8.17 16.48
CA ILE A 289 -20.22 8.24 16.98
C ILE A 289 -21.17 7.63 15.94
N TYR A 290 -22.10 6.82 16.40
CA TYR A 290 -23.20 6.25 15.61
C TYR A 290 -24.52 6.78 16.16
N VAL A 291 -25.35 7.35 15.30
CA VAL A 291 -26.68 7.87 15.64
C VAL A 291 -27.74 7.25 14.72
N PRO A 292 -28.99 7.08 15.17
CA PRO A 292 -30.07 6.57 14.33
C PRO A 292 -30.28 7.44 13.09
N MET A 293 -30.72 6.87 11.97
CA MET A 293 -30.96 7.62 10.72
C MET A 293 -31.96 8.73 10.90
N HIS A 294 -33.01 8.55 11.72
CA HIS A 294 -33.99 9.58 12.03
C HIS A 294 -33.42 10.79 12.80
N ALA A 295 -32.24 10.65 13.43
CA ALA A 295 -31.51 11.77 14.00
C ALA A 295 -30.94 12.73 12.95
N ASN A 296 -30.88 12.32 11.67
CA ASN A 296 -30.50 13.23 10.56
C ASN A 296 -31.40 14.47 10.54
N LEU A 297 -32.69 14.34 10.77
CA LEU A 297 -33.64 15.46 10.83
C LEU A 297 -33.37 16.45 11.98
N LEU A 298 -32.65 16.01 13.03
CA LEU A 298 -32.25 16.85 14.16
C LEU A 298 -30.92 17.53 13.95
N LEU A 299 -29.94 16.82 13.36
CA LEU A 299 -28.54 17.28 13.24
C LEU A 299 -28.28 18.05 11.97
N ASP A 300 -29.04 17.77 10.91
CA ASP A 300 -28.92 18.47 9.65
C ASP A 300 -29.93 19.64 9.63
N ASP A 301 -29.49 20.80 10.07
CA ASP A 301 -30.29 22.04 10.13
C ASP A 301 -30.62 22.63 8.72
N ARG A 302 -30.69 21.76 7.72
CA ARG A 302 -31.16 22.15 6.40
C ARG A 302 -32.67 21.89 6.34
N ASP A 303 -33.46 22.91 6.03
CA ASP A 303 -34.82 22.71 5.51
C ASP A 303 -34.89 21.67 4.40
N TYR A 304 -33.77 21.40 3.82
CA TYR A 304 -33.48 20.43 2.79
C TYR A 304 -33.66 19.00 3.27
N SER A 305 -33.12 18.60 4.41
CA SER A 305 -33.20 17.20 4.85
C SER A 305 -34.63 16.82 5.28
N ALA A 306 -35.42 17.74 5.82
CA ALA A 306 -36.82 17.49 6.12
C ALA A 306 -37.68 17.27 4.87
N LYS A 307 -37.30 17.93 3.73
CA LYS A 307 -38.01 17.79 2.46
C LYS A 307 -37.51 16.62 1.62
N THR A 308 -36.21 16.30 1.70
CA THR A 308 -35.55 15.34 0.83
C THR A 308 -35.37 13.96 1.44
N TYR A 309 -35.53 13.82 2.76
CA TYR A 309 -35.37 12.54 3.47
C TYR A 309 -36.16 11.38 2.84
N LEU A 310 -37.40 11.63 2.42
CA LEU A 310 -38.27 10.67 1.75
C LEU A 310 -38.39 10.92 0.23
N ASP A 311 -37.62 11.86 -0.33
CA ASP A 311 -37.65 12.13 -1.76
C ASP A 311 -37.08 10.93 -2.54
N PRO A 312 -37.82 10.34 -3.47
CA PRO A 312 -37.34 9.23 -4.28
C PRO A 312 -36.19 9.62 -5.25
N MET A 313 -35.90 10.91 -5.37
CA MET A 313 -34.84 11.44 -6.22
C MET A 313 -33.57 11.87 -5.43
N ASP A 314 -33.61 11.82 -4.08
CA ASP A 314 -32.46 12.15 -3.25
C ASP A 314 -31.78 10.87 -2.72
N ASP A 315 -30.67 10.50 -3.36
CA ASP A 315 -29.88 9.32 -3.00
C ASP A 315 -28.90 9.67 -1.87
N TRP A 316 -29.14 9.16 -0.65
CA TRP A 316 -28.31 9.46 0.50
C TRP A 316 -27.97 8.26 1.41
N VAL A 317 -28.64 7.11 1.28
CA VAL A 317 -28.42 5.91 2.08
C VAL A 317 -27.49 4.95 1.35
N VAL A 318 -26.49 4.43 2.01
CA VAL A 318 -25.64 3.33 1.53
C VAL A 318 -26.17 2.01 2.10
N PRO A 319 -26.84 1.16 1.30
CA PRO A 319 -27.37 -0.09 1.79
C PRO A 319 -26.36 -1.23 1.70
N MET A 320 -26.31 -2.02 2.76
CA MET A 320 -25.68 -3.33 2.82
C MET A 320 -26.70 -4.38 3.25
N ALA A 321 -26.42 -5.63 2.91
CA ALA A 321 -27.28 -6.73 3.29
C ALA A 321 -26.47 -8.00 3.65
N ARG A 322 -27.08 -8.87 4.44
CA ARG A 322 -26.60 -10.21 4.71
C ARG A 322 -27.43 -11.22 3.93
N LEU A 323 -26.80 -11.99 3.06
CA LEU A 323 -27.46 -13.05 2.32
C LEU A 323 -27.99 -14.16 3.24
N ARG A 324 -29.10 -14.76 2.88
CA ARG A 324 -29.54 -16.00 3.52
C ARG A 324 -28.62 -17.17 3.18
N PRO A 325 -28.46 -18.15 4.08
CA PRO A 325 -27.70 -19.36 3.78
C PRO A 325 -28.12 -20.02 2.46
N GLY A 326 -27.15 -20.28 1.59
CA GLY A 326 -27.38 -20.91 0.29
C GLY A 326 -27.81 -19.98 -0.84
N VAL A 327 -28.01 -18.68 -0.58
CA VAL A 327 -28.32 -17.68 -1.61
C VAL A 327 -27.03 -17.00 -2.06
N SER A 328 -26.80 -16.95 -3.37
CA SER A 328 -25.68 -16.22 -3.95
C SER A 328 -26.05 -14.77 -4.28
N ALA A 329 -25.05 -13.87 -4.35
CA ALA A 329 -25.24 -12.47 -4.75
C ALA A 329 -25.95 -12.35 -6.13
N LYS A 330 -25.62 -13.24 -7.07
CA LYS A 330 -26.24 -13.27 -8.39
C LYS A 330 -27.74 -13.65 -8.34
N GLN A 331 -28.11 -14.60 -7.50
CA GLN A 331 -29.51 -14.96 -7.29
C GLN A 331 -30.28 -13.79 -6.63
N ALA A 332 -29.71 -13.15 -5.60
CA ALA A 332 -30.29 -11.99 -4.98
C ALA A 332 -30.50 -10.86 -6.00
N GLN A 333 -29.52 -10.56 -6.81
CA GLN A 333 -29.63 -9.56 -7.90
C GLN A 333 -30.75 -9.91 -8.88
N THR A 334 -30.88 -11.17 -9.31
CA THR A 334 -31.90 -11.59 -10.26
C THR A 334 -33.30 -11.43 -9.70
N VAL A 335 -33.52 -11.79 -8.41
CA VAL A 335 -34.84 -11.68 -7.74
C VAL A 335 -35.23 -10.21 -7.60
N LEU A 336 -34.29 -9.33 -7.29
CA LEU A 336 -34.56 -7.91 -6.98
C LEU A 336 -34.52 -6.99 -8.19
N ALA A 337 -33.99 -7.44 -9.33
CA ALA A 337 -33.84 -6.61 -10.54
C ALA A 337 -35.17 -6.01 -11.02
N GLY A 338 -36.23 -6.84 -11.09
CA GLY A 338 -37.56 -6.40 -11.50
C GLY A 338 -38.19 -5.37 -10.55
N PRO A 339 -38.36 -5.70 -9.26
CA PRO A 339 -38.90 -4.78 -8.27
C PRO A 339 -38.17 -3.43 -8.19
N PHE A 340 -36.82 -3.46 -8.23
CA PHE A 340 -36.02 -2.23 -8.21
C PHE A 340 -36.19 -1.41 -9.51
N PHE A 341 -36.20 -2.07 -10.66
CA PHE A 341 -36.40 -1.39 -11.93
C PHE A 341 -37.77 -0.66 -12.01
N GLU A 342 -38.85 -1.34 -11.58
CA GLU A 342 -40.19 -0.72 -11.54
C GLU A 342 -40.25 0.46 -10.56
N TRP A 343 -39.60 0.32 -9.38
CA TRP A 343 -39.50 1.42 -8.45
C TRP A 343 -38.74 2.61 -9.06
N ALA A 344 -37.58 2.38 -9.65
CA ALA A 344 -36.73 3.43 -10.23
C ALA A 344 -37.41 4.15 -11.41
N ARG A 345 -38.19 3.41 -12.19
CA ARG A 345 -39.01 3.97 -13.27
C ARG A 345 -40.17 4.82 -12.75
N ALA A 346 -40.79 4.39 -11.66
CA ALA A 346 -41.86 5.14 -11.01
C ALA A 346 -41.34 6.41 -10.32
N ALA A 347 -40.14 6.40 -9.78
CA ALA A 347 -39.49 7.55 -9.13
C ALA A 347 -39.18 8.67 -10.11
N ASP A 348 -38.79 8.35 -11.35
CA ASP A 348 -38.55 9.35 -12.42
C ASP A 348 -39.23 8.93 -13.74
N PRO A 349 -40.52 9.26 -13.92
CA PRO A 349 -41.26 8.90 -15.14
C PRO A 349 -40.77 9.58 -16.42
N LYS A 350 -39.96 10.63 -16.30
CA LYS A 350 -39.39 11.38 -17.45
C LYS A 350 -38.10 10.74 -17.98
N ARG A 351 -37.52 9.85 -17.23
CA ARG A 351 -36.27 9.17 -17.59
C ARG A 351 -36.49 8.20 -18.75
N ARG A 352 -35.56 8.18 -19.71
CA ARG A 352 -35.60 7.20 -20.79
C ARG A 352 -35.41 5.79 -20.25
N THR A 353 -36.09 4.80 -20.78
CA THR A 353 -36.04 3.41 -20.31
C THR A 353 -34.59 2.87 -20.27
N GLU A 354 -33.74 3.28 -21.22
CA GLU A 354 -32.34 2.88 -21.32
C GLU A 354 -31.44 3.50 -20.23
N GLU A 355 -31.91 4.55 -19.58
CA GLU A 355 -31.19 5.30 -18.54
C GLU A 355 -31.68 4.97 -17.12
N VAL A 356 -32.71 4.11 -16.98
CA VAL A 356 -33.22 3.67 -15.69
C VAL A 356 -32.15 2.85 -14.99
N PRO A 357 -31.83 3.13 -13.72
CA PRO A 357 -30.82 2.38 -12.98
C PRO A 357 -31.18 0.90 -12.83
N THR A 358 -30.22 0.04 -12.95
CA THR A 358 -30.34 -1.41 -12.70
C THR A 358 -29.59 -1.81 -11.45
N LEU A 359 -30.18 -2.68 -10.62
CA LEU A 359 -29.59 -3.14 -9.37
C LEU A 359 -28.34 -4.01 -9.62
N VAL A 360 -27.29 -3.76 -8.85
CA VAL A 360 -26.05 -4.54 -8.83
C VAL A 360 -25.76 -4.97 -7.41
N VAL A 361 -25.59 -6.28 -7.20
CA VAL A 361 -25.21 -6.83 -5.89
C VAL A 361 -23.74 -7.24 -5.94
N ARG A 362 -22.92 -6.62 -5.09
CA ARG A 362 -21.46 -6.82 -5.02
C ARG A 362 -21.05 -7.45 -3.70
N GLU A 363 -19.88 -8.08 -3.66
CA GLU A 363 -19.29 -8.59 -2.41
C GLU A 363 -19.07 -7.45 -1.42
N GLY A 364 -19.50 -7.67 -0.18
CA GLY A 364 -19.40 -6.72 0.93
C GLY A 364 -18.51 -7.20 2.08
N SER A 365 -17.86 -8.35 1.94
CA SER A 365 -17.05 -8.99 2.98
C SER A 365 -15.92 -8.10 3.56
N GLY A 366 -15.41 -7.18 2.77
CA GLY A 366 -14.37 -6.25 3.18
C GLY A 366 -14.85 -4.84 3.50
N GLY A 367 -16.17 -4.61 3.58
CA GLY A 367 -16.74 -3.27 3.71
C GLY A 367 -16.68 -2.48 2.40
N LEU A 368 -16.62 -1.16 2.51
CA LEU A 368 -16.47 -0.28 1.34
C LEU A 368 -15.19 -0.60 0.57
N ASP A 369 -15.32 -0.71 -0.74
CA ASP A 369 -14.23 -1.11 -1.63
C ASP A 369 -13.44 0.07 -2.24
N SER A 370 -13.65 1.29 -1.75
CA SER A 370 -12.96 2.52 -2.20
C SER A 370 -11.45 2.40 -2.13
N LEU A 371 -10.90 1.98 -0.98
CA LEU A 371 -9.47 1.71 -0.81
C LEU A 371 -8.98 0.61 -1.73
N ARG A 372 -9.73 -0.49 -1.86
CA ARG A 372 -9.37 -1.60 -2.74
C ARG A 372 -9.27 -1.15 -4.19
N ARG A 373 -10.24 -0.38 -4.69
CA ARG A 373 -10.24 0.17 -6.06
C ARG A 373 -9.07 1.12 -6.30
N THR A 374 -8.81 2.01 -5.33
CA THR A 374 -7.76 3.03 -5.44
C THR A 374 -6.37 2.40 -5.40
N TYR A 375 -6.12 1.47 -4.48
CA TYR A 375 -4.78 0.97 -4.19
C TYR A 375 -4.46 -0.41 -4.80
N SER A 376 -5.43 -1.15 -5.39
CA SER A 376 -5.16 -2.49 -5.93
C SER A 376 -4.07 -2.50 -7.01
N LYS A 377 -4.24 -1.75 -8.08
CA LYS A 377 -3.25 -1.68 -9.17
C LYS A 377 -1.87 -1.21 -8.69
N PRO A 378 -1.78 -0.09 -7.92
CA PRO A 378 -0.55 0.35 -7.30
C PRO A 378 0.14 -0.72 -6.46
N LEU A 379 -0.57 -1.41 -5.57
CA LEU A 379 0.01 -2.45 -4.71
C LEU A 379 0.53 -3.64 -5.51
N TYR A 380 -0.15 -4.07 -6.57
CA TYR A 380 0.36 -5.11 -7.47
C TYR A 380 1.64 -4.68 -8.19
N ILE A 381 1.74 -3.41 -8.61
CA ILE A 381 2.97 -2.87 -9.21
C ILE A 381 4.11 -2.90 -8.19
N LEU A 382 3.88 -2.41 -6.97
CA LEU A 382 4.88 -2.43 -5.90
C LEU A 382 5.31 -3.85 -5.55
N LEU A 383 4.36 -4.80 -5.43
CA LEU A 383 4.65 -6.20 -5.16
C LEU A 383 5.51 -6.82 -6.28
N THR A 384 5.22 -6.49 -7.54
CA THR A 384 6.03 -6.91 -8.68
C THR A 384 7.45 -6.35 -8.59
N LEU A 385 7.60 -5.05 -8.28
CA LEU A 385 8.91 -4.41 -8.15
C LEU A 385 9.76 -5.04 -7.03
N VAL A 386 9.17 -5.26 -5.83
CA VAL A 386 9.92 -5.90 -4.74
C VAL A 386 10.19 -7.38 -5.02
N GLY A 387 9.30 -8.08 -5.76
CA GLY A 387 9.56 -9.42 -6.27
C GLY A 387 10.75 -9.48 -7.22
N LEU A 388 10.87 -8.50 -8.11
CA LEU A 388 12.03 -8.34 -9.00
C LEU A 388 13.32 -8.06 -8.22
N ILE A 389 13.26 -7.24 -7.15
CA ILE A 389 14.40 -7.00 -6.26
C ILE A 389 14.84 -8.29 -5.58
N LEU A 390 13.89 -9.10 -5.12
CA LEU A 390 14.20 -10.42 -4.56
C LEU A 390 14.87 -11.32 -5.61
N CYS A 391 14.40 -11.33 -6.85
CA CYS A 391 15.05 -12.06 -7.95
C CYS A 391 16.49 -11.61 -8.17
N ILE A 392 16.78 -10.29 -8.12
CA ILE A 392 18.14 -9.76 -8.22
C ILE A 392 19.00 -10.25 -7.04
N ALA A 393 18.50 -10.14 -5.79
CA ALA A 393 19.20 -10.62 -4.60
C ALA A 393 19.54 -12.11 -4.71
N CYS A 394 18.61 -12.86 -5.19
CA CYS A 394 18.69 -14.28 -5.41
C CYS A 394 19.71 -14.67 -6.49
N ALA A 395 19.71 -13.97 -7.63
CA ALA A 395 20.70 -14.15 -8.69
C ALA A 395 22.13 -13.89 -8.17
N ASN A 396 22.30 -12.88 -7.28
CA ASN A 396 23.57 -12.56 -6.65
C ASN A 396 24.05 -13.70 -5.73
N ILE A 397 23.15 -14.22 -4.91
CA ILE A 397 23.49 -15.33 -4.00
C ILE A 397 23.83 -16.58 -4.80
N ALA A 398 23.06 -16.89 -5.88
CA ALA A 398 23.38 -18.00 -6.77
C ALA A 398 24.78 -17.85 -7.40
N ASN A 399 25.12 -16.66 -7.89
CA ASN A 399 26.43 -16.35 -8.44
C ASN A 399 27.55 -16.53 -7.40
N LEU A 400 27.35 -16.05 -6.16
CA LEU A 400 28.29 -16.20 -5.06
C LEU A 400 28.44 -17.66 -4.63
N LEU A 401 27.37 -18.44 -4.59
CA LEU A 401 27.40 -19.88 -4.29
C LEU A 401 28.10 -20.68 -5.40
N LEU A 402 27.85 -20.35 -6.68
CA LEU A 402 28.56 -20.95 -7.82
C LEU A 402 30.05 -20.67 -7.75
N ALA A 403 30.43 -19.44 -7.40
CA ALA A 403 31.83 -19.07 -7.20
C ALA A 403 32.47 -19.92 -6.10
N ARG A 404 31.78 -20.09 -4.96
CA ARG A 404 32.26 -20.90 -3.83
C ARG A 404 32.34 -22.40 -4.16
N ALA A 405 31.36 -22.92 -4.92
CA ALA A 405 31.34 -24.32 -5.34
C ALA A 405 32.59 -24.69 -6.18
N THR A 406 33.07 -23.73 -6.99
CA THR A 406 34.29 -23.96 -7.80
C THR A 406 35.58 -24.05 -6.94
N VAL A 407 35.66 -23.35 -5.81
CA VAL A 407 36.77 -23.45 -4.87
C VAL A 407 36.76 -24.81 -4.15
N ARG A 408 35.58 -25.33 -3.88
CA ARG A 408 35.38 -26.64 -3.21
C ARG A 408 35.37 -27.84 -4.15
N LYS A 409 35.67 -27.66 -5.42
CA LYS A 409 35.65 -28.75 -6.41
C LYS A 409 36.48 -29.94 -5.99
N ARG A 410 37.73 -29.75 -5.52
CA ARG A 410 38.62 -30.81 -5.02
C ARG A 410 38.05 -31.53 -3.83
N GLU A 411 37.53 -30.82 -2.85
CA GLU A 411 36.88 -31.40 -1.65
C GLU A 411 35.69 -32.28 -2.01
N ILE A 412 34.83 -31.80 -2.92
CA ILE A 412 33.65 -32.56 -3.40
C ILE A 412 34.07 -33.78 -4.21
N ALA A 413 35.07 -33.63 -5.11
CA ALA A 413 35.59 -34.73 -5.90
C ALA A 413 36.21 -35.82 -5.00
N LEU A 414 36.94 -35.43 -3.96
CA LEU A 414 37.55 -36.35 -2.97
C LEU A 414 36.46 -37.08 -2.17
N ARG A 415 35.39 -36.39 -1.77
CA ARG A 415 34.27 -37.06 -1.08
C ARG A 415 33.51 -38.04 -2.00
N LEU A 416 33.34 -37.72 -3.27
CA LEU A 416 32.71 -38.59 -4.27
C LEU A 416 33.59 -39.83 -4.55
N SER A 417 34.92 -39.65 -4.61
CA SER A 417 35.86 -40.76 -4.81
C SER A 417 35.97 -41.71 -3.60
N LEU A 418 35.67 -41.21 -2.39
CA LEU A 418 35.54 -41.98 -1.16
C LEU A 418 34.17 -42.65 -0.97
N GLY A 419 33.27 -42.58 -2.00
CA GLY A 419 31.98 -43.27 -1.99
C GLY A 419 30.79 -42.44 -1.46
N ALA A 420 30.95 -41.12 -1.21
CA ALA A 420 29.84 -40.29 -0.76
C ALA A 420 28.74 -40.18 -1.89
N GLY A 421 27.51 -40.51 -1.58
CA GLY A 421 26.39 -40.42 -2.53
C GLY A 421 26.13 -39.00 -2.97
N ARG A 422 25.83 -38.79 -4.29
CA ARG A 422 25.50 -37.45 -4.87
C ARG A 422 24.35 -36.77 -4.15
N LEU A 423 23.30 -37.52 -3.76
CA LEU A 423 22.13 -37.01 -3.03
C LEU A 423 22.52 -36.45 -1.65
N ARG A 424 23.49 -37.03 -0.98
CA ARG A 424 23.97 -36.54 0.35
C ARG A 424 24.68 -35.19 0.19
N ILE A 425 25.47 -35.01 -0.85
CA ILE A 425 26.14 -33.71 -1.13
C ILE A 425 25.11 -32.64 -1.53
N ILE A 426 24.14 -33.00 -2.38
CA ILE A 426 23.04 -32.05 -2.77
C ILE A 426 22.28 -31.62 -1.53
N ARG A 427 21.86 -32.56 -0.66
CA ARG A 427 21.13 -32.25 0.58
C ARG A 427 21.94 -31.36 1.52
N GLN A 428 23.22 -31.59 1.70
CA GLN A 428 24.09 -30.78 2.53
C GLN A 428 24.18 -29.33 2.00
N LEU A 429 24.39 -29.15 0.69
CA LEU A 429 24.44 -27.82 0.07
C LEU A 429 23.08 -27.10 0.12
N LEU A 430 21.97 -27.83 -0.04
CA LEU A 430 20.63 -27.29 0.14
C LEU A 430 20.37 -26.85 1.58
N THR A 431 20.79 -27.66 2.58
CA THR A 431 20.65 -27.31 3.99
C THR A 431 21.44 -26.04 4.33
N GLU A 432 22.66 -25.85 3.81
CA GLU A 432 23.42 -24.61 3.94
C GLU A 432 22.66 -23.41 3.37
N SER A 433 22.09 -23.56 2.17
CA SER A 433 21.33 -22.49 1.51
C SER A 433 20.01 -22.16 2.23
N VAL A 434 19.28 -23.16 2.70
CA VAL A 434 18.05 -23.01 3.48
C VAL A 434 18.33 -22.33 4.82
N LEU A 435 19.43 -22.66 5.49
CA LEU A 435 19.84 -21.99 6.72
C LEU A 435 20.14 -20.51 6.50
N LEU A 436 20.87 -20.17 5.42
CA LEU A 436 21.11 -18.77 5.05
C LEU A 436 19.80 -18.03 4.78
N ALA A 437 18.85 -18.68 4.06
CA ALA A 437 17.56 -18.11 3.76
C ALA A 437 16.67 -17.97 5.02
N ALA A 438 16.72 -18.92 5.94
CA ALA A 438 16.01 -18.83 7.21
C ALA A 438 16.53 -17.68 8.09
N LEU A 439 17.85 -17.52 8.20
CA LEU A 439 18.47 -16.41 8.91
C LEU A 439 18.15 -15.06 8.24
N GLY A 440 18.19 -15.03 6.89
CA GLY A 440 17.77 -13.87 6.10
C GLY A 440 16.29 -13.55 6.30
N GLY A 441 15.43 -14.58 6.35
CA GLY A 441 14.00 -14.43 6.62
C GLY A 441 13.70 -13.88 8.01
N MET A 442 14.38 -14.38 9.05
CA MET A 442 14.24 -13.87 10.42
C MET A 442 14.66 -12.39 10.52
N LEU A 443 15.78 -12.02 9.94
CA LEU A 443 16.21 -10.61 9.87
C LEU A 443 15.27 -9.79 8.98
N GLY A 444 14.73 -10.40 7.92
CA GLY A 444 13.72 -9.81 7.02
C GLY A 444 12.42 -9.47 7.74
N VAL A 445 11.96 -10.29 8.68
CA VAL A 445 10.80 -9.97 9.55
C VAL A 445 11.08 -8.71 10.38
N ALA A 446 12.26 -8.58 10.97
CA ALA A 446 12.62 -7.36 11.71
C ALA A 446 12.63 -6.12 10.81
N PHE A 447 13.15 -6.25 9.59
CA PHE A 447 13.14 -5.19 8.58
C PHE A 447 11.71 -4.87 8.12
N ALA A 448 10.85 -5.89 7.97
CA ALA A 448 9.44 -5.71 7.60
C ALA A 448 8.66 -4.93 8.67
N ILE A 449 8.86 -5.17 9.96
CA ILE A 449 8.22 -4.42 11.05
C ILE A 449 8.55 -2.93 10.93
N TRP A 450 9.82 -2.60 10.70
CA TRP A 450 10.23 -1.22 10.49
C TRP A 450 9.63 -0.64 9.20
N GLY A 451 9.66 -1.41 8.11
CA GLY A 451 9.08 -1.03 6.81
C GLY A 451 7.57 -0.78 6.87
N ILE A 452 6.82 -1.62 7.58
CA ILE A 452 5.38 -1.45 7.82
C ILE A 452 5.12 -0.14 8.55
N ARG A 453 5.83 0.14 9.64
CA ARG A 453 5.68 1.41 10.37
C ARG A 453 5.98 2.63 9.50
N PHE A 454 7.05 2.56 8.72
CA PHE A 454 7.41 3.62 7.79
C PHE A 454 6.34 3.85 6.71
N LEU A 455 5.81 2.78 6.12
CA LEU A 455 4.73 2.85 5.12
C LEU A 455 3.44 3.40 5.73
N THR A 456 3.07 2.99 6.94
CA THR A 456 1.89 3.51 7.64
C THR A 456 2.01 5.02 7.86
N LEU A 457 3.18 5.50 8.29
CA LEU A 457 3.43 6.95 8.45
C LEU A 457 3.36 7.70 7.13
N LEU A 458 3.86 7.13 6.03
CA LEU A 458 3.78 7.74 4.70
C LEU A 458 2.33 7.83 4.19
N LEU A 459 1.52 6.79 4.41
CA LEU A 459 0.12 6.75 3.97
C LEU A 459 -0.79 7.61 4.85
N ALA A 460 -0.51 7.67 6.15
CA ALA A 460 -1.24 8.52 7.09
C ALA A 460 -1.15 10.01 6.72
N ASN A 461 -0.02 10.45 6.16
CA ASN A 461 0.22 11.82 5.66
C ASN A 461 -0.39 12.91 6.55
N GLY A 462 -0.22 12.78 7.87
CA GLY A 462 -0.75 13.75 8.84
C GLY A 462 -2.25 13.63 9.16
N ARG A 463 -2.94 12.58 8.71
CA ARG A 463 -4.29 12.25 9.19
C ARG A 463 -4.20 11.65 10.57
N GLU A 464 -4.79 12.30 11.58
CA GLU A 464 -4.73 11.87 12.99
C GLU A 464 -5.48 10.54 13.22
N ASN A 465 -6.50 10.23 12.41
CA ASN A 465 -7.39 9.08 12.57
C ASN A 465 -7.14 7.96 11.53
N PHE A 466 -5.92 7.83 11.01
CA PHE A 466 -5.61 6.75 10.08
C PHE A 466 -5.51 5.41 10.83
N THR A 467 -6.51 4.55 10.67
CA THR A 467 -6.65 3.29 11.44
C THR A 467 -6.16 2.05 10.72
N LEU A 468 -5.67 2.17 9.48
CA LEU A 468 -5.16 1.01 8.76
C LEU A 468 -3.97 0.40 9.51
N ARG A 469 -4.20 -0.69 10.22
CA ARG A 469 -3.18 -1.46 10.92
C ARG A 469 -2.70 -2.58 10.03
N ALA A 470 -1.63 -2.33 9.28
CA ALA A 470 -0.89 -3.42 8.66
C ALA A 470 -0.08 -4.12 9.77
N GLU A 471 -0.46 -5.35 10.09
CA GLU A 471 0.16 -6.15 11.16
C GLU A 471 0.73 -7.44 10.59
N LEU A 472 1.77 -7.96 11.24
CA LEU A 472 2.29 -9.29 10.95
C LEU A 472 1.31 -10.34 11.51
N ASN A 473 0.45 -10.86 10.64
CA ASN A 473 -0.46 -11.95 10.96
C ASN A 473 0.08 -13.32 10.50
N TRP A 474 -0.64 -14.42 10.78
CA TRP A 474 -0.23 -15.77 10.40
C TRP A 474 -0.09 -15.96 8.89
N HIS A 475 -0.89 -15.26 8.07
CA HIS A 475 -0.77 -15.30 6.60
C HIS A 475 0.55 -14.69 6.14
N VAL A 476 0.91 -13.53 6.67
CA VAL A 476 2.18 -12.85 6.37
C VAL A 476 3.37 -13.70 6.80
N LEU A 477 3.35 -14.27 8.02
CA LEU A 477 4.41 -15.16 8.50
C LEU A 477 4.52 -16.43 7.64
N GLY A 478 3.39 -16.99 7.20
CA GLY A 478 3.35 -18.13 6.27
C GLY A 478 4.00 -17.78 4.92
N VAL A 479 3.71 -16.61 4.36
CA VAL A 479 4.34 -16.13 3.12
C VAL A 479 5.84 -15.92 3.30
N VAL A 480 6.31 -15.35 4.42
CA VAL A 480 7.74 -15.19 4.73
C VAL A 480 8.43 -16.55 4.78
N ALA A 481 7.84 -17.50 5.51
CA ALA A 481 8.40 -18.85 5.63
C ALA A 481 8.45 -19.54 4.27
N GLY A 482 7.37 -19.49 3.48
CA GLY A 482 7.29 -20.02 2.14
C GLY A 482 8.31 -19.39 1.18
N LEU A 483 8.44 -18.08 1.22
CA LEU A 483 9.37 -17.33 0.38
C LEU A 483 10.83 -17.62 0.75
N SER A 484 11.14 -17.71 2.05
CA SER A 484 12.47 -18.08 2.54
C SER A 484 12.84 -19.51 2.11
N LEU A 485 11.91 -20.45 2.24
CA LEU A 485 12.14 -21.84 1.82
C LEU A 485 12.33 -21.94 0.30
N LEU A 486 11.47 -21.29 -0.47
CA LEU A 486 11.51 -21.28 -1.93
C LEU A 486 12.84 -20.69 -2.44
N THR A 487 13.24 -19.54 -1.90
CA THR A 487 14.51 -18.89 -2.27
C THR A 487 15.71 -19.76 -1.90
N GLY A 488 15.74 -20.33 -0.69
CA GLY A 488 16.78 -21.24 -0.25
C GLY A 488 16.92 -22.48 -1.15
N MET A 489 15.79 -23.06 -1.56
CA MET A 489 15.77 -24.21 -2.48
C MET A 489 16.21 -23.86 -3.90
N LEU A 490 15.66 -22.82 -4.51
CA LEU A 490 15.94 -22.42 -5.89
C LEU A 490 17.43 -22.08 -6.08
N PHE A 491 18.02 -21.36 -5.13
CA PHE A 491 19.42 -20.94 -5.25
C PHE A 491 20.43 -21.93 -4.72
N GLY A 492 20.01 -22.84 -3.85
CA GLY A 492 20.82 -23.98 -3.42
C GLY A 492 20.89 -25.10 -4.45
N LEU A 493 19.80 -25.33 -5.18
CA LEU A 493 19.69 -26.48 -6.10
C LEU A 493 20.57 -26.33 -7.34
N ALA A 494 20.63 -25.16 -7.96
CA ALA A 494 21.41 -24.94 -9.18
C ALA A 494 22.92 -25.17 -8.99
N PRO A 495 23.61 -24.60 -7.97
CA PRO A 495 24.99 -24.90 -7.64
C PRO A 495 25.20 -26.35 -7.20
N ALA A 496 24.26 -26.95 -6.45
CA ALA A 496 24.36 -28.33 -5.98
C ALA A 496 24.32 -29.32 -7.13
N LEU A 497 23.41 -29.13 -8.09
CA LEU A 497 23.34 -29.97 -9.29
C LEU A 497 24.57 -29.81 -10.17
N GLN A 498 25.08 -28.60 -10.34
CA GLN A 498 26.23 -28.33 -11.19
C GLN A 498 27.53 -28.88 -10.57
N SER A 499 27.69 -28.86 -9.24
CA SER A 499 28.87 -29.41 -8.57
C SER A 499 28.90 -30.94 -8.48
N THR A 500 27.73 -31.61 -8.65
CA THR A 500 27.67 -33.10 -8.61
C THR A 500 27.70 -33.74 -9.99
N ARG A 501 27.55 -32.97 -11.10
CA ARG A 501 27.60 -33.48 -12.50
C ARG A 501 29.01 -33.46 -13.10
N MET A 502 30.08 -33.35 -12.29
CA MET A 502 31.44 -33.27 -12.80
C MET A 502 32.05 -34.66 -13.02
N ASP A 503 32.86 -34.80 -14.08
CA ASP A 503 33.68 -35.99 -14.30
C ASP A 503 34.86 -36.00 -13.28
N LEU A 504 34.98 -37.12 -12.57
CA LEU A 504 35.97 -37.31 -11.46
C LEU A 504 37.42 -37.27 -11.94
N ILE A 505 37.70 -37.81 -13.13
CA ILE A 505 39.07 -37.96 -13.66
C ILE A 505 39.71 -36.61 -14.03
N PRO A 506 39.04 -35.71 -14.73
CA PRO A 506 39.59 -34.36 -14.98
C PRO A 506 39.72 -33.52 -13.69
N ALA A 507 38.78 -33.68 -12.74
CA ALA A 507 38.75 -32.87 -11.50
C ALA A 507 39.91 -33.21 -10.54
N LEU A 508 40.43 -34.45 -10.59
CA LEU A 508 41.56 -34.92 -9.79
C LEU A 508 42.90 -34.72 -10.54
N LYS A 509 42.89 -34.71 -11.90
CA LYS A 509 44.08 -34.56 -12.76
C LYS A 509 44.35 -33.14 -13.23
N GLU A 510 43.52 -32.12 -12.90
CA GLU A 510 43.80 -30.74 -13.23
C GLU A 510 45.07 -30.24 -12.57
N SER A 511 46.22 -30.71 -13.10
CA SER A 511 47.51 -30.02 -13.01
C SER A 511 47.47 -28.88 -14.03
N ARG A 512 47.54 -27.70 -13.56
CA ARG A 512 48.12 -26.40 -13.94
C ARG A 512 48.18 -25.92 -15.41
N THR A 513 47.83 -26.63 -16.42
CA THR A 513 47.97 -26.14 -17.79
C THR A 513 46.80 -26.52 -18.69
N GLY A 514 46.09 -25.54 -19.13
CA GLY A 514 45.26 -25.64 -20.31
C GLY A 514 43.76 -25.61 -20.12
N GLU A 515 43.20 -24.43 -20.27
CA GLU A 515 41.83 -24.26 -20.72
C GLU A 515 41.61 -25.13 -21.96
N SER A 516 40.76 -26.13 -21.88
CA SER A 516 40.18 -26.73 -23.07
C SER A 516 39.38 -25.65 -23.79
N ARG A 517 39.92 -25.07 -24.83
CA ARG A 517 39.22 -24.24 -25.83
C ARG A 517 38.14 -25.08 -26.50
N GLY A 518 37.01 -25.20 -25.81
CA GLY A 518 35.77 -25.59 -26.44
C GLY A 518 35.22 -24.36 -27.20
N TYR A 519 35.68 -24.13 -28.42
CA TYR A 519 35.01 -23.28 -29.40
C TYR A 519 33.72 -23.97 -29.79
N GLY A 520 32.62 -23.58 -29.13
CA GLY A 520 31.29 -23.98 -29.48
C GLY A 520 30.28 -23.03 -28.83
N PHE A 521 29.35 -22.54 -29.60
CA PHE A 521 28.23 -21.65 -29.27
C PHE A 521 27.30 -22.19 -28.12
N ARG A 522 27.68 -23.23 -27.39
CA ARG A 522 26.94 -23.95 -26.32
C ARG A 522 27.32 -23.58 -24.89
N GLY A 523 28.00 -22.47 -24.61
CA GLY A 523 28.53 -22.17 -23.28
C GLY A 523 28.28 -20.77 -22.76
N LEU A 524 27.04 -20.24 -22.77
CA LEU A 524 26.66 -19.17 -21.86
C LEU A 524 26.68 -19.72 -20.44
N SER A 525 27.73 -19.38 -19.66
CA SER A 525 27.77 -19.82 -18.27
C SER A 525 26.57 -19.26 -17.53
N LEU A 526 25.91 -20.06 -16.70
CA LEU A 526 24.76 -19.67 -15.90
C LEU A 526 24.99 -18.32 -15.18
N ALA A 527 26.22 -18.09 -14.68
CA ALA A 527 26.62 -16.83 -14.05
C ALA A 527 26.53 -15.61 -14.98
N ARG A 528 26.79 -15.76 -16.30
CA ARG A 528 26.63 -14.65 -17.26
C ARG A 528 25.15 -14.36 -17.49
N ILE A 529 24.33 -15.38 -17.65
CA ILE A 529 22.87 -15.24 -17.81
C ILE A 529 22.27 -14.50 -16.61
N LEU A 530 22.63 -14.92 -15.39
CA LEU A 530 22.15 -14.28 -14.15
C LEU A 530 22.60 -12.81 -14.07
N MET A 531 23.82 -12.46 -14.46
CA MET A 531 24.27 -11.06 -14.48
C MET A 531 23.55 -10.22 -15.53
N VAL A 532 23.34 -10.75 -16.72
CA VAL A 532 22.60 -10.04 -17.78
C VAL A 532 21.15 -9.81 -17.38
N SER A 533 20.48 -10.84 -16.83
CA SER A 533 19.10 -10.72 -16.35
C SER A 533 18.98 -9.70 -15.19
N GLN A 534 19.94 -9.71 -14.26
CA GLN A 534 20.00 -8.76 -13.16
C GLN A 534 20.12 -7.31 -13.68
N ILE A 535 21.00 -7.05 -14.66
CA ILE A 535 21.16 -5.71 -15.26
C ILE A 535 19.86 -5.28 -15.94
N ALA A 536 19.24 -6.18 -16.72
CA ALA A 536 17.96 -5.89 -17.38
C ALA A 536 16.84 -5.56 -16.38
N VAL A 537 16.70 -6.35 -15.31
CA VAL A 537 15.69 -6.12 -14.27
C VAL A 537 15.97 -4.83 -13.48
N THR A 538 17.24 -4.55 -13.16
CA THR A 538 17.61 -3.29 -12.48
C THR A 538 17.28 -2.07 -13.34
N LEU A 539 17.47 -2.14 -14.67
CA LEU A 539 17.07 -1.07 -15.59
C LEU A 539 15.55 -0.86 -15.55
N LEU A 540 14.77 -1.94 -15.56
CA LEU A 540 13.31 -1.86 -15.51
C LEU A 540 12.84 -1.14 -14.22
N ILE A 541 13.42 -1.46 -13.07
CA ILE A 541 13.11 -0.80 -11.80
C ILE A 541 13.53 0.68 -11.82
N LEU A 542 14.70 1.00 -12.37
CA LEU A 542 15.19 2.39 -12.51
C LEU A 542 14.28 3.22 -13.42
N VAL A 543 13.86 2.68 -14.56
CA VAL A 543 12.92 3.35 -15.47
C VAL A 543 11.58 3.59 -14.79
N ALA A 544 11.02 2.59 -14.11
CA ALA A 544 9.78 2.75 -13.35
C ALA A 544 9.89 3.87 -12.31
N ALA A 545 10.95 3.87 -11.50
CA ALA A 545 11.19 4.93 -10.51
C ALA A 545 11.35 6.31 -11.15
N GLY A 546 12.11 6.40 -12.25
CA GLY A 546 12.31 7.65 -12.98
C GLY A 546 10.99 8.23 -13.53
N LEU A 547 10.10 7.38 -14.06
CA LEU A 547 8.77 7.79 -14.54
C LEU A 547 7.92 8.36 -13.41
N PHE A 548 7.89 7.72 -12.24
CA PHE A 548 7.13 8.24 -11.08
C PHE A 548 7.73 9.54 -10.53
N VAL A 549 9.05 9.64 -10.42
CA VAL A 549 9.72 10.88 -9.97
C VAL A 549 9.41 12.03 -10.94
N ARG A 550 9.44 11.78 -12.23
CA ARG A 550 9.13 12.80 -13.22
C ARG A 550 7.66 13.17 -13.26
N THR A 551 6.74 12.20 -13.09
CA THR A 551 5.32 12.45 -12.89
C THR A 551 5.11 13.41 -11.71
N LEU A 552 5.77 13.14 -10.56
CA LEU A 552 5.68 14.01 -9.39
C LEU A 552 6.25 15.40 -9.67
N SER A 553 7.39 15.50 -10.38
CA SER A 553 7.97 16.79 -10.78
C SER A 553 7.02 17.60 -11.67
N ASN A 554 6.36 16.94 -12.64
CA ASN A 554 5.37 17.58 -13.50
C ASN A 554 4.16 18.08 -12.70
N LEU A 555 3.65 17.27 -11.76
CA LEU A 555 2.55 17.66 -10.87
C LEU A 555 2.93 18.85 -9.98
N ALA A 556 4.15 18.88 -9.48
CA ALA A 556 4.65 19.97 -8.64
C ALA A 556 4.85 21.30 -9.40
N SER A 557 5.03 21.22 -10.73
CA SER A 557 5.25 22.37 -11.62
C SER A 557 4.00 22.89 -12.31
N ILE A 558 2.82 22.35 -11.97
CA ILE A 558 1.54 22.83 -12.56
C ILE A 558 1.27 24.26 -12.13
N GLU A 559 0.91 25.10 -13.09
CA GLU A 559 0.39 26.45 -12.84
C GLU A 559 -1.02 26.38 -12.27
N LEU A 560 -1.15 26.72 -10.98
CA LEU A 560 -2.42 26.62 -10.24
C LEU A 560 -3.38 27.78 -10.59
N GLY A 561 -2.84 28.90 -11.11
CA GLY A 561 -3.57 30.16 -11.30
C GLY A 561 -3.74 30.99 -10.03
N PHE A 562 -3.20 30.52 -8.90
CA PHE A 562 -3.16 31.22 -7.61
C PHE A 562 -1.86 30.94 -6.87
N ASN A 563 -1.50 31.76 -5.88
CA ASN A 563 -0.29 31.55 -5.11
C ASN A 563 -0.56 30.69 -3.86
N ARG A 564 0.08 29.50 -3.77
CA ARG A 564 -0.03 28.58 -2.64
C ARG A 564 0.90 28.87 -1.46
N GLU A 565 1.90 29.75 -1.65
CA GLU A 565 2.94 29.98 -0.65
C GLU A 565 2.43 30.83 0.51
N ASN A 566 2.90 30.54 1.71
CA ASN A 566 2.57 31.29 2.92
C ASN A 566 1.06 31.50 3.15
N LEU A 567 0.24 30.50 2.81
CA LEU A 567 -1.21 30.52 2.97
C LEU A 567 -1.61 29.49 4.05
N LEU A 568 -2.06 29.99 5.22
CA LEU A 568 -2.68 29.18 6.27
C LEU A 568 -4.14 28.97 5.92
N THR A 569 -4.62 27.75 6.02
CA THR A 569 -6.04 27.42 5.89
C THR A 569 -6.51 26.68 7.14
N PHE A 570 -7.74 26.92 7.54
CA PHE A 570 -8.43 26.21 8.62
C PHE A 570 -9.93 26.37 8.46
N GLN A 571 -10.70 25.41 8.98
CA GLN A 571 -12.15 25.44 8.86
C GLN A 571 -12.81 25.78 10.20
N LEU A 572 -13.89 26.58 10.13
CA LEU A 572 -14.81 26.88 11.21
C LEU A 572 -16.24 26.58 10.79
N ASN A 573 -17.05 26.01 11.67
CA ASN A 573 -18.47 25.74 11.40
C ASN A 573 -19.33 26.29 12.56
N ALA A 574 -19.73 27.55 12.42
CA ALA A 574 -20.53 28.25 13.44
C ALA A 574 -21.95 27.64 13.61
N ARG A 575 -22.50 27.05 12.54
CA ARG A 575 -23.79 26.37 12.62
C ARG A 575 -23.75 25.15 13.55
N GLN A 576 -22.67 24.37 13.50
CA GLN A 576 -22.47 23.25 14.41
C GLN A 576 -22.24 23.70 15.87
N ALA A 577 -21.81 24.93 16.11
CA ALA A 577 -21.74 25.54 17.43
C ALA A 577 -23.10 26.10 17.90
N GLY A 578 -24.16 26.06 17.08
CA GLY A 578 -25.51 26.48 17.40
C GLY A 578 -25.89 27.87 16.94
N HIS A 579 -25.04 28.58 16.16
CA HIS A 579 -25.38 29.86 15.58
C HIS A 579 -26.33 29.71 14.38
N LYS A 580 -27.11 30.77 14.10
CA LYS A 580 -28.07 30.82 12.99
C LYS A 580 -27.78 31.99 12.07
N ASP A 581 -28.26 31.92 10.81
CA ASP A 581 -28.24 33.07 9.92
C ASP A 581 -29.17 34.16 10.47
N PRO A 582 -28.84 35.48 10.46
CA PRO A 582 -27.62 36.10 9.88
C PRO A 582 -26.42 36.23 10.83
N GLU A 583 -26.49 35.70 12.09
CA GLU A 583 -25.41 35.81 13.07
C GLU A 583 -24.10 35.19 12.58
N ILE A 584 -24.20 34.07 11.82
CA ILE A 584 -23.03 33.37 11.24
C ILE A 584 -22.26 34.32 10.31
N VAL A 585 -22.94 35.05 9.43
CA VAL A 585 -22.31 35.99 8.50
C VAL A 585 -21.58 37.11 9.26
N ALA A 586 -22.21 37.64 10.31
CA ALA A 586 -21.60 38.68 11.16
C ALA A 586 -20.36 38.14 11.89
N LEU A 587 -20.47 36.96 12.52
CA LEU A 587 -19.36 36.31 13.23
C LEU A 587 -18.17 36.02 12.29
N TYR A 588 -18.43 35.50 11.10
CA TYR A 588 -17.37 35.19 10.14
C TYR A 588 -16.67 36.45 9.62
N ASN A 589 -17.39 37.52 9.36
CA ASN A 589 -16.79 38.80 8.96
C ASN A 589 -15.97 39.44 10.09
N ASP A 590 -16.46 39.36 11.34
CA ASP A 590 -15.73 39.87 12.52
C ASP A 590 -14.43 39.08 12.73
N LEU A 591 -14.50 37.77 12.73
CA LEU A 591 -13.31 36.92 12.82
C LEU A 591 -12.33 37.19 11.67
N ARG A 592 -12.79 37.35 10.41
CA ARG A 592 -11.92 37.72 9.29
C ARG A 592 -11.17 39.02 9.56
N SER A 593 -11.86 40.03 10.11
CA SER A 593 -11.27 41.31 10.45
C SER A 593 -10.22 41.17 11.57
N GLN A 594 -10.52 40.40 12.61
CA GLN A 594 -9.58 40.12 13.70
C GLN A 594 -8.36 39.33 13.21
N PHE A 595 -8.54 38.35 12.34
CA PHE A 595 -7.41 37.60 11.77
C PHE A 595 -6.54 38.49 10.88
N SER A 596 -7.13 39.42 10.12
CA SER A 596 -6.36 40.40 9.33
C SER A 596 -5.51 41.34 10.21
N ALA A 597 -5.92 41.57 11.46
CA ALA A 597 -5.20 42.39 12.41
C ALA A 597 -4.04 41.69 13.12
N ILE A 598 -3.88 40.38 12.95
CA ILE A 598 -2.76 39.62 13.56
C ILE A 598 -1.43 40.13 12.96
N PRO A 599 -0.45 40.52 13.77
CA PRO A 599 0.86 40.93 13.27
C PRO A 599 1.50 39.86 12.37
N GLY A 600 1.84 40.23 11.14
CA GLY A 600 2.41 39.31 10.15
C GLY A 600 1.39 38.61 9.23
N VAL A 601 0.10 38.78 9.45
CA VAL A 601 -0.93 38.41 8.47
C VAL A 601 -1.09 39.60 7.49
N ARG A 602 -0.96 39.35 6.22
CA ARG A 602 -1.05 40.32 5.11
C ARG A 602 -2.46 40.53 4.62
N ALA A 603 -3.22 39.46 4.58
CA ALA A 603 -4.63 39.45 4.15
C ALA A 603 -5.33 38.20 4.69
N ALA A 604 -6.63 38.29 4.93
CA ALA A 604 -7.50 37.21 5.35
C ALA A 604 -8.82 37.22 4.56
N THR A 605 -9.22 36.06 4.11
CA THR A 605 -10.49 35.83 3.45
C THR A 605 -11.09 34.50 3.87
N LEU A 606 -12.20 34.11 3.30
CA LEU A 606 -12.83 32.80 3.52
C LEU A 606 -13.53 32.30 2.26
N SER A 607 -13.65 30.97 2.15
CA SER A 607 -14.42 30.30 1.10
C SER A 607 -15.11 29.05 1.64
N ASN A 608 -16.12 28.54 0.95
CA ASN A 608 -16.76 27.29 1.36
C ASN A 608 -15.86 26.05 1.12
N HIS A 609 -14.93 26.15 0.17
CA HIS A 609 -13.92 25.13 -0.12
C HIS A 609 -12.59 25.79 -0.45
N THR A 610 -11.47 25.14 -0.11
CA THR A 610 -10.18 25.55 -0.68
C THR A 610 -10.18 25.30 -2.19
N LEU A 611 -9.42 26.06 -2.95
CA LEU A 611 -9.30 25.85 -4.40
C LEU A 611 -8.83 24.41 -4.74
N ILE A 612 -7.89 23.87 -3.98
CA ILE A 612 -7.45 22.48 -4.06
C ILE A 612 -7.44 21.89 -2.65
N GLY A 613 -8.26 20.85 -2.39
CA GLY A 613 -8.21 20.12 -1.13
C GLY A 613 -9.53 19.67 -0.52
N THR A 614 -10.43 20.59 -0.12
CA THR A 614 -11.60 20.25 0.73
C THR A 614 -12.85 19.78 -0.01
N GLY A 615 -12.81 19.69 -1.31
CA GLY A 615 -13.96 19.30 -2.14
C GLY A 615 -14.32 20.32 -3.20
N THR A 616 -15.44 20.12 -3.87
CA THR A 616 -15.95 20.99 -4.93
C THR A 616 -17.46 21.11 -4.85
N SER A 617 -17.99 22.28 -5.23
CA SER A 617 -19.41 22.48 -5.46
C SER A 617 -19.65 22.82 -6.92
N GLY A 618 -20.82 22.48 -7.45
CA GLY A 618 -21.19 22.80 -8.83
C GLY A 618 -22.68 22.59 -9.09
N THR A 619 -23.18 23.27 -10.10
CA THR A 619 -24.56 23.14 -10.58
C THR A 619 -24.68 23.57 -12.06
N GLY A 620 -25.78 23.28 -12.67
CA GLY A 620 -26.13 23.87 -13.98
C GLY A 620 -26.27 25.39 -13.85
N VAL A 621 -25.54 26.13 -14.67
CA VAL A 621 -25.62 27.60 -14.78
C VAL A 621 -26.22 27.97 -16.12
N ARG A 622 -27.28 28.78 -16.10
CA ARG A 622 -27.96 29.26 -17.27
C ARG A 622 -27.63 30.73 -17.51
N VAL A 623 -27.19 31.06 -18.70
CA VAL A 623 -27.06 32.42 -19.19
C VAL A 623 -28.26 32.71 -20.09
N ALA A 624 -28.69 33.98 -20.17
CA ALA A 624 -29.89 34.37 -20.91
C ALA A 624 -30.01 33.72 -22.29
N GLY A 625 -31.11 32.96 -22.51
CA GLY A 625 -31.41 32.28 -23.78
C GLY A 625 -30.70 30.94 -24.04
N ALA A 626 -29.84 30.45 -23.13
CA ALA A 626 -29.11 29.19 -23.28
C ALA A 626 -29.65 28.06 -22.36
N THR A 627 -29.34 26.83 -22.70
CA THR A 627 -29.56 25.67 -21.82
C THR A 627 -28.56 25.72 -20.65
N PRO A 628 -28.95 25.24 -19.45
CA PRO A 628 -28.02 25.14 -18.32
C PRO A 628 -26.80 24.28 -18.65
N GLU A 629 -25.62 24.73 -18.26
CA GLU A 629 -24.38 24.01 -18.41
C GLU A 629 -23.68 23.85 -17.07
N ASP A 630 -23.13 22.66 -16.80
CA ASP A 630 -22.42 22.37 -15.57
C ASP A 630 -21.26 23.34 -15.36
N SER A 631 -21.23 23.97 -14.20
CA SER A 631 -20.18 24.90 -13.78
C SER A 631 -19.84 24.71 -12.32
N SER A 632 -18.59 24.92 -11.98
CA SER A 632 -18.14 24.92 -10.59
C SER A 632 -18.58 26.19 -9.87
N ILE A 633 -19.00 26.06 -8.64
CA ILE A 633 -19.41 27.18 -7.80
C ILE A 633 -18.48 27.26 -6.58
N LEU A 634 -17.96 28.44 -6.31
CA LEU A 634 -17.19 28.71 -5.12
C LEU A 634 -17.78 29.91 -4.40
N THR A 635 -18.22 29.73 -3.17
CA THR A 635 -18.72 30.84 -2.33
C THR A 635 -17.53 31.44 -1.60
N VAL A 636 -17.32 32.75 -1.72
CA VAL A 636 -16.11 33.43 -1.26
C VAL A 636 -16.42 34.68 -0.43
N GLY A 637 -15.47 35.06 0.40
CA GLY A 637 -15.50 36.29 1.18
C GLY A 637 -14.87 37.49 0.47
N THR A 638 -14.99 38.64 1.10
CA THR A 638 -14.35 39.88 0.65
C THR A 638 -12.83 39.70 0.52
N GLY A 639 -12.25 40.26 -0.54
CA GLY A 639 -10.81 40.25 -0.78
C GLY A 639 -10.25 38.87 -1.14
N PHE A 640 -11.07 37.92 -1.64
CA PHE A 640 -10.65 36.59 -1.98
C PHE A 640 -9.58 36.59 -3.09
N PHE A 641 -9.81 37.28 -4.20
CA PHE A 641 -8.88 37.31 -5.32
C PHE A 641 -7.55 37.97 -4.93
N THR A 642 -7.60 39.03 -4.16
CA THR A 642 -6.40 39.71 -3.61
C THR A 642 -5.64 38.79 -2.67
N THR A 643 -6.30 38.08 -1.73
CA THR A 643 -5.67 37.16 -0.77
C THR A 643 -5.07 35.95 -1.48
N MET A 644 -5.76 35.37 -2.45
CA MET A 644 -5.29 34.23 -3.24
C MET A 644 -4.29 34.62 -4.34
N GLN A 645 -4.14 35.96 -4.60
CA GLN A 645 -3.32 36.52 -5.69
C GLN A 645 -3.75 36.03 -7.06
N ILE A 646 -5.07 36.02 -7.28
CA ILE A 646 -5.69 35.71 -8.57
C ILE A 646 -5.92 37.02 -9.33
N PRO A 647 -5.33 37.21 -10.53
CA PRO A 647 -5.54 38.44 -11.29
C PRO A 647 -7.00 38.63 -11.70
N LEU A 648 -7.53 39.82 -11.51
CA LEU A 648 -8.79 40.25 -12.13
C LEU A 648 -8.50 40.81 -13.54
N LEU A 649 -9.22 40.29 -14.51
CA LEU A 649 -9.06 40.67 -15.91
C LEU A 649 -10.00 41.82 -16.32
N LEU A 650 -11.23 41.77 -15.81
CA LEU A 650 -12.27 42.77 -16.09
C LEU A 650 -13.13 43.02 -14.84
N GLY A 651 -13.65 44.24 -14.69
CA GLY A 651 -14.58 44.56 -13.62
C GLY A 651 -13.98 44.71 -12.24
N ARG A 652 -14.69 44.27 -11.21
CA ARG A 652 -14.29 44.36 -9.78
C ARG A 652 -14.38 43.03 -9.09
N GLU A 653 -13.66 42.92 -7.95
CA GLU A 653 -13.82 41.78 -7.05
C GLU A 653 -15.04 41.89 -6.13
N ILE A 654 -15.35 40.84 -5.39
CA ILE A 654 -16.36 40.80 -4.35
C ILE A 654 -15.85 41.58 -3.14
N ASP A 655 -16.66 42.57 -2.70
CA ASP A 655 -16.33 43.47 -1.62
C ASP A 655 -17.48 43.65 -0.60
N GLU A 656 -17.30 44.52 0.40
CA GLU A 656 -18.27 44.73 1.49
C GLU A 656 -19.64 45.26 1.10
N ARG A 657 -19.83 45.75 -0.16
CA ARG A 657 -21.10 46.13 -0.70
C ARG A 657 -22.00 44.95 -1.04
N ASP A 658 -21.38 43.77 -1.30
CA ASP A 658 -22.05 42.57 -1.75
C ASP A 658 -22.54 41.74 -0.53
N ARG A 659 -23.56 42.32 0.15
CA ARG A 659 -24.12 41.78 1.42
C ARG A 659 -25.57 41.38 1.25
N LEU A 660 -26.17 40.81 2.27
CA LEU A 660 -27.57 40.43 2.30
C LEU A 660 -28.46 41.61 1.93
N ASN A 661 -29.46 41.42 1.07
CA ASN A 661 -30.37 42.41 0.52
C ASN A 661 -29.75 43.37 -0.51
N SER A 662 -28.49 43.23 -0.93
CA SER A 662 -27.98 43.88 -2.12
C SER A 662 -28.32 43.09 -3.40
N PRO A 663 -28.28 43.68 -4.61
CA PRO A 663 -28.39 42.91 -5.84
C PRO A 663 -27.40 41.78 -5.89
N MET A 664 -27.83 40.56 -6.31
CA MET A 664 -26.95 39.38 -6.36
C MET A 664 -25.90 39.57 -7.45
N VAL A 665 -24.65 39.30 -7.09
CA VAL A 665 -23.52 39.44 -7.99
C VAL A 665 -22.65 38.19 -8.04
N ALA A 666 -21.92 38.08 -9.16
CA ALA A 666 -20.92 37.02 -9.32
C ALA A 666 -19.65 37.54 -9.99
N VAL A 667 -18.52 36.93 -9.65
CA VAL A 667 -17.32 36.99 -10.47
C VAL A 667 -17.19 35.65 -11.20
N VAL A 668 -16.81 35.65 -12.46
CA VAL A 668 -16.62 34.42 -13.25
C VAL A 668 -15.17 34.29 -13.68
N ASN A 669 -14.66 33.07 -13.89
CA ASN A 669 -13.33 32.90 -14.46
C ASN A 669 -13.35 33.04 -16.00
N GLN A 670 -12.17 33.23 -16.58
CA GLN A 670 -12.01 33.37 -18.03
C GLN A 670 -12.58 32.17 -18.81
N ALA A 671 -12.49 30.94 -18.26
CA ALA A 671 -13.00 29.72 -18.88
C ALA A 671 -14.53 29.77 -18.99
N PHE A 672 -15.24 30.20 -17.94
CA PHE A 672 -16.69 30.43 -17.99
C PHE A 672 -17.06 31.53 -18.96
N ALA A 673 -16.38 32.68 -18.89
CA ALA A 673 -16.66 33.81 -19.78
C ALA A 673 -16.51 33.44 -21.27
N LYS A 674 -15.42 32.76 -21.62
CA LYS A 674 -15.16 32.29 -22.98
C LYS A 674 -16.19 31.26 -23.47
N ARG A 675 -16.58 30.33 -22.61
CA ARG A 675 -17.56 29.28 -22.94
C ARG A 675 -18.96 29.85 -23.19
N SER A 676 -19.42 30.74 -22.29
CA SER A 676 -20.81 31.23 -22.30
C SER A 676 -21.03 32.46 -23.18
N PHE A 677 -20.00 33.29 -23.34
CA PHE A 677 -20.12 34.57 -24.06
C PHE A 677 -19.22 34.68 -25.31
N GLY A 678 -18.25 33.76 -25.48
CA GLY A 678 -17.26 33.89 -26.55
C GLY A 678 -16.38 35.12 -26.35
N ASP A 679 -16.37 36.01 -27.35
CA ASP A 679 -15.64 37.28 -27.33
C ASP A 679 -16.47 38.48 -26.85
N ARG A 680 -17.73 38.26 -26.44
CA ARG A 680 -18.61 39.34 -25.94
C ARG A 680 -18.22 39.69 -24.50
N ASN A 681 -18.38 40.94 -24.12
CA ASN A 681 -18.16 41.38 -22.75
C ASN A 681 -19.18 40.73 -21.80
N PRO A 682 -18.76 39.95 -20.80
CA PRO A 682 -19.65 39.34 -19.83
C PRO A 682 -20.11 40.28 -18.71
N LEU A 683 -19.47 41.45 -18.51
CA LEU A 683 -19.84 42.39 -17.43
C LEU A 683 -21.25 42.96 -17.67
N GLY A 684 -22.05 43.02 -16.57
CA GLY A 684 -23.44 43.44 -16.59
C GLY A 684 -24.40 42.45 -17.23
N GLN A 685 -23.92 41.25 -17.66
CA GLN A 685 -24.77 40.15 -18.08
C GLN A 685 -25.27 39.37 -16.87
N HIS A 686 -26.43 38.72 -17.01
CA HIS A 686 -27.07 37.98 -15.93
C HIS A 686 -26.97 36.47 -16.14
N LEU A 687 -26.79 35.73 -15.03
CA LEU A 687 -26.84 34.29 -14.98
C LEU A 687 -27.82 33.79 -13.91
N ALA A 688 -28.32 32.58 -14.07
CA ALA A 688 -29.17 31.93 -13.08
C ALA A 688 -28.63 30.53 -12.77
N LEU A 689 -28.67 30.15 -11.49
CA LEU A 689 -28.30 28.80 -11.02
C LEU A 689 -29.52 27.87 -11.18
N GLU A 690 -29.28 26.61 -11.53
CA GLU A 690 -30.35 25.61 -11.58
C GLU A 690 -30.75 25.15 -10.17
N TYR A 691 -29.77 25.11 -9.26
CA TYR A 691 -29.91 24.75 -7.84
C TYR A 691 -29.09 25.74 -7.00
N PRO A 692 -29.50 26.13 -5.78
CA PRO A 692 -30.71 25.70 -5.02
C PRO A 692 -32.03 26.35 -5.51
N SER A 693 -31.96 27.47 -6.20
CA SER A 693 -33.13 28.13 -6.78
C SER A 693 -32.67 29.07 -7.89
N PRO A 694 -33.44 29.23 -8.96
CA PRO A 694 -33.12 30.18 -10.03
C PRO A 694 -33.07 31.60 -9.46
N ASN A 695 -31.91 32.21 -9.41
CA ASN A 695 -31.68 33.58 -8.99
C ASN A 695 -31.17 34.43 -10.17
N ASP A 696 -31.51 35.69 -10.22
CA ASP A 696 -30.96 36.64 -11.17
C ASP A 696 -29.68 37.26 -10.62
N ILE A 697 -28.53 36.86 -11.18
CA ILE A 697 -27.20 37.20 -10.66
C ILE A 697 -26.41 37.97 -11.72
N GLU A 698 -25.99 39.18 -11.40
CA GLU A 698 -25.21 40.05 -12.30
C GLU A 698 -23.72 39.69 -12.28
N ILE A 699 -23.05 39.56 -13.40
CA ILE A 699 -21.61 39.40 -13.52
C ILE A 699 -20.90 40.75 -13.37
N VAL A 700 -20.18 40.93 -12.24
CA VAL A 700 -19.47 42.18 -11.92
C VAL A 700 -17.97 42.11 -12.17
N GLY A 701 -17.43 40.93 -12.41
CA GLY A 701 -16.00 40.78 -12.67
C GLY A 701 -15.63 39.48 -13.38
N VAL A 702 -14.45 39.49 -14.00
CA VAL A 702 -13.85 38.33 -14.65
C VAL A 702 -12.45 38.13 -14.09
N SER A 703 -12.19 36.97 -13.52
CA SER A 703 -10.86 36.57 -12.99
C SER A 703 -10.07 35.74 -14.01
N ALA A 704 -8.76 35.69 -13.79
CA ALA A 704 -7.90 34.71 -14.46
C ALA A 704 -8.33 33.28 -14.10
N ASN A 705 -7.93 32.32 -14.91
CA ASN A 705 -8.21 30.91 -14.72
C ASN A 705 -7.47 30.35 -13.52
N THR A 706 -8.16 29.57 -12.69
CA THR A 706 -7.59 28.80 -11.59
C THR A 706 -8.01 27.35 -11.67
N LEU A 707 -7.16 26.43 -11.21
CA LEU A 707 -7.56 25.05 -10.96
C LEU A 707 -8.47 25.02 -9.73
N TYR A 708 -9.53 24.22 -9.80
CA TYR A 708 -10.46 24.00 -8.70
C TYR A 708 -10.78 22.52 -8.56
N GLY A 709 -10.61 22.00 -7.35
CA GLY A 709 -10.88 20.62 -6.96
C GLY A 709 -9.82 19.61 -7.40
N ASN A 710 -9.57 19.47 -8.69
CA ASN A 710 -8.66 18.46 -9.24
C ASN A 710 -7.41 19.07 -9.87
N LEU A 711 -6.25 18.68 -9.35
CA LEU A 711 -4.94 19.13 -9.86
C LEU A 711 -4.64 18.61 -11.28
N LYS A 712 -5.16 17.44 -11.64
CA LYS A 712 -4.91 16.77 -12.92
C LYS A 712 -5.93 17.12 -14.02
N GLY A 713 -6.97 17.86 -13.65
CA GLY A 713 -8.05 18.24 -14.57
C GLY A 713 -7.73 19.44 -15.46
N SER A 714 -8.62 19.70 -16.40
CA SER A 714 -8.66 21.00 -17.08
C SER A 714 -9.24 22.05 -16.13
N VAL A 715 -8.91 23.33 -16.39
CA VAL A 715 -9.50 24.45 -15.66
C VAL A 715 -11.03 24.42 -15.85
N PRO A 716 -11.82 24.25 -14.75
CA PRO A 716 -13.27 24.24 -14.88
C PRO A 716 -13.83 25.65 -15.07
N PRO A 717 -14.92 25.80 -15.81
CA PRO A 717 -15.71 27.02 -15.76
C PRO A 717 -16.23 27.23 -14.35
N THR A 718 -15.88 28.38 -13.73
CA THR A 718 -16.14 28.63 -12.31
C THR A 718 -16.86 29.96 -12.11
N VAL A 719 -17.87 29.93 -11.24
CA VAL A 719 -18.62 31.10 -10.77
C VAL A 719 -18.34 31.32 -9.30
N TYR A 720 -17.88 32.50 -8.92
CA TYR A 720 -17.59 32.91 -7.55
C TYR A 720 -18.74 33.75 -7.01
N LEU A 721 -19.34 33.35 -5.90
CA LEU A 721 -20.48 34.00 -5.28
C LEU A 721 -20.11 34.58 -3.91
N PRO A 722 -20.64 35.76 -3.51
CA PRO A 722 -20.46 36.28 -2.16
C PRO A 722 -21.14 35.39 -1.11
N PHE A 723 -20.42 34.94 -0.08
CA PHE A 723 -21.05 34.13 0.97
C PHE A 723 -22.08 34.91 1.77
N ALA A 724 -21.90 36.26 1.89
CA ALA A 724 -22.77 37.14 2.64
C ALA A 724 -24.14 37.38 1.98
N GLN A 725 -24.30 37.04 0.70
CA GLN A 725 -25.59 37.15 -0.02
C GLN A 725 -26.48 35.91 0.10
N GLY A 726 -25.95 34.77 0.62
CA GLY A 726 -26.73 33.52 0.78
C GLY A 726 -27.15 32.86 -0.50
N GLY A 727 -26.59 33.24 -1.66
CA GLY A 727 -26.99 32.76 -2.98
C GLY A 727 -26.81 31.27 -3.25
N TRP A 728 -26.04 30.58 -2.42
CA TRP A 728 -25.79 29.14 -2.52
C TRP A 728 -26.43 28.32 -1.36
N GLY A 729 -27.44 28.89 -0.68
CA GLY A 729 -28.11 28.30 0.46
C GLY A 729 -27.54 28.75 1.81
N PRO A 730 -27.94 28.10 2.92
CA PRO A 730 -27.48 28.47 4.26
C PRO A 730 -25.98 28.40 4.41
N VAL A 731 -25.38 29.39 5.08
CA VAL A 731 -23.94 29.39 5.36
C VAL A 731 -23.62 28.29 6.35
N GLN A 732 -22.74 27.40 5.97
CA GLN A 732 -22.25 26.29 6.81
C GLN A 732 -20.80 26.51 7.28
N GLY A 733 -19.99 25.45 7.31
CA GLY A 733 -18.58 25.56 7.54
C GLY A 733 -17.88 26.35 6.43
N MET A 734 -17.01 27.27 6.82
CA MET A 734 -16.18 28.04 5.91
C MET A 734 -14.72 27.81 6.21
N VAL A 735 -13.92 27.77 5.16
CA VAL A 735 -12.46 27.70 5.23
C VAL A 735 -11.91 29.10 5.20
N TYR A 736 -11.16 29.48 6.22
CA TYR A 736 -10.39 30.72 6.23
C TYR A 736 -9.05 30.54 5.54
N GLU A 737 -8.68 31.51 4.71
CA GLU A 737 -7.39 31.60 4.04
C GLU A 737 -6.66 32.87 4.53
N LEU A 738 -5.54 32.67 5.24
CA LEU A 738 -4.70 33.75 5.77
C LEU A 738 -3.37 33.79 5.04
N ARG A 739 -3.10 34.87 4.34
CA ARG A 739 -1.81 35.12 3.71
C ARG A 739 -0.86 35.71 4.76
N THR A 740 0.23 35.02 5.05
CA THR A 740 1.17 35.36 6.12
C THR A 740 2.53 35.84 5.56
N ALA A 741 3.28 36.56 6.38
CA ALA A 741 4.63 37.04 6.02
C ALA A 741 5.71 35.95 6.07
N GLY A 742 5.45 34.81 6.74
CA GLY A 742 6.38 33.70 6.92
C GLY A 742 5.66 32.38 7.04
N ASN A 743 6.24 31.39 7.72
CA ASN A 743 5.63 30.06 7.86
C ASN A 743 4.21 30.18 8.46
N PRO A 744 3.18 29.72 7.71
CA PRO A 744 1.79 29.88 8.11
C PRO A 744 1.44 29.20 9.43
N LEU A 745 2.08 28.07 9.75
CA LEU A 745 1.80 27.32 10.97
C LEU A 745 2.17 28.06 12.27
N ASN A 746 3.03 29.07 12.20
CA ASN A 746 3.39 29.89 13.37
C ASN A 746 2.21 30.74 13.89
N TYR A 747 1.18 30.96 13.07
CA TYR A 747 0.04 31.79 13.43
C TYR A 747 -1.13 30.99 14.03
N VAL A 748 -1.04 29.67 14.08
CA VAL A 748 -2.11 28.78 14.56
C VAL A 748 -2.51 29.08 16.00
N HIS A 749 -1.54 29.38 16.87
CA HIS A 749 -1.84 29.72 18.29
C HIS A 749 -2.67 30.98 18.39
N ALA A 750 -2.27 32.05 17.70
CA ALA A 750 -3.01 33.31 17.71
C ALA A 750 -4.43 33.16 17.12
N VAL A 751 -4.57 32.40 16.03
CA VAL A 751 -5.89 32.07 15.46
C VAL A 751 -6.75 31.32 16.48
N ARG A 752 -6.21 30.30 17.14
CA ARG A 752 -6.93 29.52 18.15
C ARG A 752 -7.42 30.37 19.31
N GLU A 753 -6.57 31.27 19.83
CA GLU A 753 -6.99 32.20 20.90
C GLU A 753 -8.13 33.12 20.48
N LEU A 754 -8.10 33.68 19.28
CA LEU A 754 -9.15 34.54 18.78
C LEU A 754 -10.48 33.76 18.60
N VAL A 755 -10.43 32.58 18.05
CA VAL A 755 -11.63 31.70 17.91
C VAL A 755 -12.20 31.36 19.29
N GLN A 756 -11.38 30.94 20.25
CA GLN A 756 -11.82 30.60 21.61
C GLN A 756 -12.41 31.77 22.37
N ARG A 757 -11.90 32.99 22.13
CA ARG A 757 -12.48 34.22 22.70
C ARG A 757 -13.82 34.55 22.08
N ALA A 758 -14.01 34.28 20.81
CA ALA A 758 -15.28 34.51 20.11
C ALA A 758 -16.34 33.50 20.54
N ASP A 759 -16.02 32.20 20.51
CA ASP A 759 -16.90 31.14 21.03
C ASP A 759 -16.08 29.88 21.34
N GLN A 760 -16.13 29.43 22.61
CA GLN A 760 -15.45 28.20 23.07
C GLN A 760 -16.02 26.91 22.44
N ARG A 761 -17.26 26.97 21.94
CA ARG A 761 -17.94 25.83 21.28
C ARG A 761 -17.54 25.68 19.80
N LEU A 762 -16.77 26.61 19.26
CA LEU A 762 -16.38 26.62 17.86
C LEU A 762 -15.04 25.90 17.68
N PRO A 763 -15.01 24.65 17.26
CA PRO A 763 -13.76 23.92 17.07
C PRO A 763 -13.02 24.42 15.82
N LEU A 764 -11.70 24.57 15.96
CA LEU A 764 -10.80 24.86 14.86
C LEU A 764 -10.38 23.53 14.21
N SER A 765 -10.71 23.34 12.95
CA SER A 765 -10.43 22.10 12.23
C SER A 765 -9.59 22.31 10.97
N ASP A 766 -9.02 21.24 10.46
CA ASP A 766 -8.28 21.20 9.20
C ASP A 766 -7.20 22.28 9.06
N VAL A 767 -6.48 22.52 10.14
CA VAL A 767 -5.42 23.52 10.19
C VAL A 767 -4.20 23.06 9.42
N LYS A 768 -4.02 23.59 8.21
CA LYS A 768 -2.95 23.18 7.28
C LYS A 768 -2.48 24.37 6.43
N SER A 769 -1.32 24.24 5.82
CA SER A 769 -0.98 25.15 4.71
C SER A 769 -1.67 24.69 3.42
N GLN A 770 -1.89 25.61 2.48
CA GLN A 770 -2.43 25.27 1.16
C GLN A 770 -1.53 24.28 0.43
N GLY A 771 -0.21 24.34 0.64
CA GLY A 771 0.73 23.35 0.12
C GLY A 771 0.47 21.95 0.65
N ALA A 772 0.16 21.80 1.95
CA ALA A 772 -0.16 20.52 2.56
C ALA A 772 -1.47 19.91 2.00
N TRP A 773 -2.48 20.74 1.68
CA TRP A 773 -3.68 20.28 0.98
C TRP A 773 -3.36 19.72 -0.41
N ILE A 774 -2.54 20.44 -1.19
CA ILE A 774 -2.10 19.99 -2.51
C ILE A 774 -1.34 18.66 -2.39
N ASP A 775 -0.39 18.57 -1.44
CA ASP A 775 0.36 17.33 -1.20
C ASP A 775 -0.57 16.18 -0.78
N GLN A 776 -1.65 16.46 -0.05
CA GLN A 776 -2.64 15.45 0.33
C GLN A 776 -3.42 14.93 -0.88
N THR A 777 -3.78 15.80 -1.85
CA THR A 777 -4.50 15.37 -3.08
C THR A 777 -3.64 14.51 -4.01
N ILE A 778 -2.30 14.69 -3.99
CA ILE A 778 -1.34 13.89 -4.76
C ILE A 778 -0.50 12.95 -3.88
N ASN A 779 -0.99 12.63 -2.67
CA ASN A 779 -0.26 11.79 -1.72
C ASN A 779 0.06 10.40 -2.28
N GLN A 780 -0.82 9.86 -3.10
CA GLN A 780 -0.59 8.60 -3.78
C GLN A 780 0.66 8.69 -4.66
N GLU A 781 0.77 9.69 -5.51
CA GLU A 781 1.91 9.90 -6.41
C GLU A 781 3.20 10.17 -5.65
N ILE A 782 3.13 10.98 -4.58
CA ILE A 782 4.27 11.26 -3.70
C ILE A 782 4.77 9.95 -3.05
N THR A 783 3.87 9.16 -2.49
CA THR A 783 4.20 7.89 -1.84
C THR A 783 4.80 6.90 -2.82
N PHE A 784 4.20 6.78 -4.02
CA PHE A 784 4.72 5.90 -5.08
C PHE A 784 6.09 6.34 -5.58
N ALA A 785 6.29 7.62 -5.85
CA ALA A 785 7.59 8.15 -6.27
C ALA A 785 8.68 7.89 -5.22
N ARG A 786 8.38 8.10 -3.93
CA ARG A 786 9.30 7.82 -2.82
C ARG A 786 9.63 6.33 -2.70
N LEU A 787 8.62 5.45 -2.76
CA LEU A 787 8.82 4.00 -2.66
C LEU A 787 9.58 3.44 -3.86
N CYS A 788 9.20 3.82 -5.09
CA CYS A 788 9.90 3.38 -6.29
C CYS A 788 11.35 3.87 -6.30
N THR A 789 11.63 5.09 -5.83
CA THR A 789 12.99 5.62 -5.68
C THR A 789 13.79 4.81 -4.65
N ALA A 790 13.21 4.50 -3.49
CA ALA A 790 13.87 3.66 -2.49
C ALA A 790 14.16 2.26 -3.03
N PHE A 791 13.22 1.67 -3.77
CA PHE A 791 13.40 0.37 -4.42
C PHE A 791 14.45 0.41 -5.53
N ALA A 792 14.52 1.49 -6.31
CA ALA A 792 15.56 1.68 -7.33
C ALA A 792 16.95 1.79 -6.71
N ILE A 793 17.09 2.55 -5.62
CA ILE A 793 18.35 2.65 -4.86
C ILE A 793 18.73 1.28 -4.30
N LEU A 794 17.79 0.55 -3.73
CA LEU A 794 18.02 -0.79 -3.19
C LEU A 794 18.44 -1.78 -4.29
N ALA A 795 17.73 -1.80 -5.42
CA ALA A 795 18.06 -2.64 -6.57
C ALA A 795 19.45 -2.32 -7.12
N LEU A 796 19.80 -1.03 -7.21
CA LEU A 796 21.11 -0.56 -7.68
C LEU A 796 22.22 -0.98 -6.71
N ALA A 797 22.00 -0.85 -5.41
CA ALA A 797 22.96 -1.27 -4.38
C ALA A 797 23.19 -2.80 -4.43
N ILE A 798 22.11 -3.58 -4.52
CA ILE A 798 22.17 -5.04 -4.65
C ILE A 798 22.89 -5.45 -5.95
N ALA A 799 22.61 -4.75 -7.07
CA ALA A 799 23.27 -4.97 -8.34
C ALA A 799 24.78 -4.66 -8.27
N CYS A 800 25.15 -3.55 -7.64
CA CYS A 800 26.54 -3.14 -7.43
C CYS A 800 27.32 -4.20 -6.62
N VAL A 801 26.74 -4.68 -5.50
CA VAL A 801 27.34 -5.71 -4.66
C VAL A 801 27.52 -7.03 -5.45
N GLY A 802 26.53 -7.42 -6.25
CA GLY A 802 26.61 -8.65 -7.05
C GLY A 802 27.67 -8.57 -8.15
N LEU A 803 27.73 -7.47 -8.87
CA LEU A 803 28.76 -7.21 -9.90
C LEU A 803 30.16 -7.19 -9.27
N TYR A 804 30.32 -6.43 -8.18
CA TYR A 804 31.60 -6.39 -7.43
C TYR A 804 32.06 -7.78 -6.97
N GLY A 805 31.17 -8.55 -6.31
CA GLY A 805 31.48 -9.89 -5.82
C GLY A 805 31.90 -10.84 -6.92
N THR A 806 31.14 -10.83 -8.04
CA THR A 806 31.44 -11.70 -9.18
C THR A 806 32.74 -11.30 -9.89
N MET A 807 33.01 -10.01 -10.04
CA MET A 807 34.26 -9.53 -10.66
C MET A 807 35.47 -9.75 -9.77
N SER A 808 35.36 -9.51 -8.46
CA SER A 808 36.42 -9.81 -7.48
C SER A 808 36.81 -11.29 -7.52
N TYR A 809 35.82 -12.18 -7.59
CA TYR A 809 36.04 -13.61 -7.72
C TYR A 809 36.75 -13.99 -9.03
N ARG A 810 36.31 -13.43 -10.17
CA ARG A 810 36.97 -13.68 -11.48
C ARG A 810 38.41 -13.17 -11.53
N VAL A 811 38.67 -12.03 -10.95
CA VAL A 811 40.01 -11.47 -10.79
C VAL A 811 40.88 -12.39 -9.93
N ALA A 812 40.39 -12.82 -8.76
CA ALA A 812 41.10 -13.72 -7.89
C ALA A 812 41.51 -15.05 -8.58
N ARG A 813 40.64 -15.58 -9.46
CA ARG A 813 40.92 -16.81 -10.23
C ARG A 813 41.98 -16.59 -11.33
N ARG A 814 42.12 -15.37 -11.87
CA ARG A 814 43.06 -15.04 -12.91
C ARG A 814 44.34 -14.34 -12.40
N THR A 815 44.55 -14.39 -11.05
CA THR A 815 45.70 -13.70 -10.44
C THR A 815 47.03 -14.18 -10.98
N GLY A 816 47.23 -15.49 -11.22
CA GLY A 816 48.44 -16.01 -11.88
C GLY A 816 48.62 -15.53 -13.32
N GLU A 817 47.56 -15.56 -14.16
CA GLU A 817 47.56 -15.06 -15.54
C GLU A 817 47.88 -13.55 -15.57
N ILE A 818 47.25 -12.77 -14.67
CA ILE A 818 47.51 -11.34 -14.54
C ILE A 818 48.96 -11.10 -14.06
N GLY A 819 49.44 -11.89 -13.09
CA GLY A 819 50.81 -11.81 -12.61
C GLY A 819 51.86 -12.08 -13.68
N ILE A 820 51.67 -13.12 -14.50
CA ILE A 820 52.55 -13.42 -15.64
C ILE A 820 52.55 -12.25 -16.66
N ARG A 821 51.40 -11.71 -17.01
CA ARG A 821 51.28 -10.57 -17.94
C ARG A 821 51.96 -9.32 -17.37
N MET A 822 51.84 -9.07 -16.09
CA MET A 822 52.48 -7.95 -15.40
C MET A 822 54.00 -8.13 -15.36
N ALA A 823 54.48 -9.37 -15.09
CA ALA A 823 55.90 -9.70 -15.13
C ALA A 823 56.49 -9.53 -16.55
N LEU A 824 55.69 -9.77 -17.61
CA LEU A 824 56.05 -9.56 -19.01
C LEU A 824 55.90 -8.09 -19.47
N GLY A 825 55.69 -7.12 -18.56
CA GLY A 825 55.65 -5.69 -18.84
C GLY A 825 54.27 -5.11 -19.22
N ALA A 826 53.19 -5.81 -18.96
CA ALA A 826 51.83 -5.26 -19.21
C ALA A 826 51.56 -4.03 -18.33
N GLN A 827 51.13 -2.93 -18.96
CA GLN A 827 50.77 -1.70 -18.25
C GLN A 827 49.51 -1.91 -17.38
N ARG A 828 49.47 -1.32 -16.18
CA ARG A 828 48.32 -1.38 -15.23
C ARG A 828 47.00 -0.98 -15.90
N ALA A 829 46.98 0.05 -16.74
CA ALA A 829 45.83 0.51 -17.50
C ALA A 829 45.22 -0.58 -18.42
N ARG A 830 46.09 -1.41 -19.05
CA ARG A 830 45.69 -2.50 -19.94
C ARG A 830 45.02 -3.63 -19.16
N VAL A 831 45.49 -3.93 -17.93
CA VAL A 831 44.86 -4.91 -17.02
C VAL A 831 43.49 -4.42 -16.55
N VAL A 832 43.38 -3.14 -16.12
CA VAL A 832 42.13 -2.53 -15.75
C VAL A 832 41.10 -2.57 -16.89
N TRP A 833 41.52 -2.19 -18.12
CA TRP A 833 40.67 -2.22 -19.32
C TRP A 833 40.20 -3.63 -19.69
N MET A 834 41.04 -4.64 -19.50
CA MET A 834 40.68 -6.03 -19.79
C MET A 834 39.51 -6.50 -18.91
N VAL A 835 39.52 -6.12 -17.62
CA VAL A 835 38.44 -6.46 -16.68
C VAL A 835 37.18 -5.61 -16.97
N LEU A 836 37.33 -4.29 -17.16
CA LEU A 836 36.22 -3.38 -17.45
C LEU A 836 35.49 -3.70 -18.74
N ARG A 837 36.23 -4.11 -19.79
CA ARG A 837 35.64 -4.52 -21.08
C ARG A 837 34.61 -5.65 -20.89
N GLU A 838 34.87 -6.61 -20.00
CA GLU A 838 33.93 -7.70 -19.73
C GLU A 838 32.67 -7.16 -19.04
N VAL A 839 32.79 -6.23 -18.08
CA VAL A 839 31.66 -5.57 -17.43
C VAL A 839 30.83 -4.77 -18.43
N VAL A 840 31.48 -3.98 -19.28
CA VAL A 840 30.79 -3.17 -20.30
C VAL A 840 30.04 -4.04 -21.30
N LEU A 841 30.61 -5.16 -21.73
CA LEU A 841 29.94 -6.10 -22.63
C LEU A 841 28.70 -6.72 -21.98
N LEU A 842 28.80 -7.16 -20.71
CA LEU A 842 27.65 -7.69 -20.00
C LEU A 842 26.57 -6.61 -19.76
N ALA A 843 27.00 -5.38 -19.46
CA ALA A 843 26.09 -4.25 -19.34
C ALA A 843 25.40 -3.94 -20.67
N ALA A 844 26.13 -3.91 -21.78
CA ALA A 844 25.58 -3.67 -23.12
C ALA A 844 24.52 -4.74 -23.50
N VAL A 845 24.79 -6.03 -23.24
CA VAL A 845 23.83 -7.11 -23.50
C VAL A 845 22.61 -6.99 -22.58
N GLY A 846 22.82 -6.71 -21.29
CA GLY A 846 21.75 -6.49 -20.33
C GLY A 846 20.86 -5.28 -20.70
N LEU A 847 21.45 -4.19 -21.16
CA LEU A 847 20.73 -3.01 -21.66
C LEU A 847 19.96 -3.31 -22.94
N ALA A 848 20.56 -4.07 -23.89
CA ALA A 848 19.91 -4.47 -25.15
C ALA A 848 18.62 -5.29 -24.90
N ILE A 849 18.56 -6.06 -23.83
CA ILE A 849 17.36 -6.80 -23.39
C ILE A 849 16.47 -5.93 -22.51
N GLY A 850 17.08 -5.16 -21.60
CA GLY A 850 16.36 -4.39 -20.61
C GLY A 850 15.60 -3.20 -21.18
N VAL A 851 16.12 -2.52 -22.21
CA VAL A 851 15.44 -1.36 -22.83
C VAL A 851 14.12 -1.76 -23.48
N PRO A 852 14.02 -2.78 -24.34
CA PRO A 852 12.73 -3.22 -24.88
C PRO A 852 11.77 -3.70 -23.79
N ALA A 853 12.28 -4.42 -22.78
CA ALA A 853 11.47 -4.89 -21.66
C ALA A 853 10.91 -3.72 -20.84
N ALA A 854 11.72 -2.69 -20.56
CA ALA A 854 11.29 -1.49 -19.85
C ALA A 854 10.24 -0.70 -20.63
N LEU A 855 10.42 -0.55 -21.95
CA LEU A 855 9.45 0.10 -22.84
C LEU A 855 8.13 -0.66 -22.93
N ALA A 856 8.15 -1.99 -22.91
CA ALA A 856 6.94 -2.79 -22.85
C ALA A 856 6.23 -2.66 -21.50
N ALA A 857 7.00 -2.72 -20.39
CA ALA A 857 6.47 -2.63 -19.04
C ALA A 857 5.95 -1.22 -18.70
N SER A 858 6.51 -0.16 -19.28
CA SER A 858 6.08 1.23 -19.03
C SER A 858 4.62 1.48 -19.45
N LYS A 859 4.08 0.71 -20.41
CA LYS A 859 2.65 0.76 -20.80
C LYS A 859 1.72 0.31 -19.66
N LEU A 860 2.17 -0.59 -18.77
CA LEU A 860 1.38 -1.04 -17.64
C LEU A 860 1.16 0.05 -16.58
N VAL A 861 2.04 1.02 -16.53
CA VAL A 861 1.97 2.14 -15.59
C VAL A 861 1.44 3.44 -16.23
N GLU A 862 1.04 3.41 -17.51
CA GLU A 862 0.59 4.58 -18.27
C GLU A 862 -0.53 5.35 -17.56
N SER A 863 -1.49 4.64 -16.96
CA SER A 863 -2.62 5.25 -16.24
C SER A 863 -2.22 6.03 -14.98
N PHE A 864 -0.97 5.89 -14.52
CA PHE A 864 -0.43 6.60 -13.35
C PHE A 864 0.51 7.74 -13.72
N LEU A 865 0.82 7.89 -15.02
CA LEU A 865 1.71 8.95 -15.49
C LEU A 865 0.93 10.24 -15.74
N PHE A 866 1.54 11.35 -15.40
CA PHE A 866 0.98 12.68 -15.64
C PHE A 866 1.94 13.57 -16.43
N GLY A 867 1.40 14.23 -17.48
CA GLY A 867 2.16 15.18 -18.31
C GLY A 867 3.29 14.57 -19.13
N MET A 868 3.30 13.22 -19.33
CA MET A 868 4.33 12.52 -20.09
C MET A 868 3.82 11.25 -20.74
N LYS A 869 4.55 10.77 -21.74
CA LYS A 869 4.29 9.48 -22.39
C LYS A 869 5.07 8.35 -21.69
N PRO A 870 4.60 7.09 -21.76
CA PRO A 870 5.33 5.94 -21.19
C PRO A 870 6.76 5.79 -21.74
N ASN A 871 7.01 6.23 -22.97
CA ASN A 871 8.29 6.13 -23.67
C ASN A 871 9.17 7.39 -23.49
N ASP A 872 9.17 8.00 -22.31
CA ASP A 872 9.92 9.22 -22.06
C ASP A 872 11.44 9.02 -22.24
N PRO A 873 12.07 9.69 -23.23
CA PRO A 873 13.48 9.47 -23.56
C PRO A 873 14.43 9.96 -22.46
N VAL A 874 14.06 11.01 -21.72
CA VAL A 874 14.91 11.57 -20.66
C VAL A 874 15.05 10.59 -19.51
N THR A 875 13.93 9.98 -19.09
CA THR A 875 13.92 8.96 -18.05
C THR A 875 14.71 7.71 -18.48
N LEU A 876 14.54 7.28 -19.73
CA LEU A 876 15.24 6.11 -20.24
C LEU A 876 16.75 6.34 -20.30
N ILE A 877 17.19 7.48 -20.88
CA ILE A 877 18.62 7.83 -20.99
C ILE A 877 19.22 7.99 -19.59
N GLY A 878 18.56 8.70 -18.68
CA GLY A 878 18.99 8.87 -17.30
C GLY A 878 19.18 7.55 -16.57
N SER A 879 18.24 6.60 -16.73
CA SER A 879 18.33 5.25 -16.15
C SER A 879 19.48 4.44 -16.74
N VAL A 880 19.68 4.50 -18.06
CA VAL A 880 20.78 3.81 -18.75
C VAL A 880 22.14 4.37 -18.30
N VAL A 881 22.28 5.70 -18.21
CA VAL A 881 23.52 6.36 -17.75
C VAL A 881 23.80 5.98 -16.29
N THR A 882 22.81 6.06 -15.41
CA THR A 882 22.97 5.72 -13.99
C THR A 882 23.40 4.26 -13.81
N LEU A 883 22.76 3.33 -14.49
CA LEU A 883 23.08 1.89 -14.39
C LEU A 883 24.46 1.60 -14.97
N THR A 884 24.81 2.19 -16.11
CA THR A 884 26.13 2.00 -16.76
C THR A 884 27.25 2.54 -15.87
N THR A 885 27.08 3.74 -15.31
CA THR A 885 28.04 4.34 -14.38
C THR A 885 28.24 3.45 -13.15
N THR A 886 27.14 2.96 -12.56
CA THR A 886 27.21 2.06 -11.39
C THR A 886 27.92 0.74 -11.73
N ALA A 887 27.65 0.16 -12.91
CA ALA A 887 28.32 -1.07 -13.34
C ALA A 887 29.83 -0.85 -13.56
N ILE A 888 30.23 0.27 -14.14
CA ILE A 888 31.63 0.63 -14.30
C ILE A 888 32.31 0.84 -12.96
N VAL A 889 31.68 1.56 -12.02
CA VAL A 889 32.22 1.80 -10.66
C VAL A 889 32.38 0.47 -9.91
N ALA A 890 31.35 -0.41 -9.96
CA ALA A 890 31.39 -1.72 -9.33
C ALA A 890 32.52 -2.62 -9.89
N GLY A 891 32.79 -2.54 -11.20
CA GLY A 891 33.86 -3.28 -11.87
C GLY A 891 35.25 -2.67 -11.69
N TYR A 892 35.36 -1.37 -11.49
CA TYR A 892 36.62 -0.64 -11.38
C TYR A 892 37.42 -1.01 -10.13
N LEU A 893 36.76 -1.16 -8.98
CA LEU A 893 37.41 -1.51 -7.69
C LEU A 893 38.16 -2.86 -7.78
N PRO A 894 37.55 -3.98 -8.22
CA PRO A 894 38.26 -5.24 -8.43
C PRO A 894 39.38 -5.14 -9.49
N ALA A 895 39.14 -4.39 -10.59
CA ALA A 895 40.11 -4.19 -11.66
C ALA A 895 41.35 -3.43 -11.16
N ARG A 896 41.16 -2.39 -10.35
CA ARG A 896 42.23 -1.63 -9.71
C ARG A 896 43.05 -2.49 -8.75
N ASN A 897 42.37 -3.30 -7.93
CA ASN A 897 43.07 -4.22 -7.02
C ASN A 897 43.91 -5.25 -7.80
N ALA A 898 43.36 -5.80 -8.90
CA ALA A 898 44.09 -6.69 -9.80
C ALA A 898 45.37 -6.08 -10.37
N SER A 899 45.32 -4.79 -10.76
CA SER A 899 46.46 -4.08 -11.36
C SER A 899 47.57 -3.72 -10.34
N ARG A 900 47.34 -3.94 -9.04
CA ARG A 900 48.28 -3.66 -7.95
C ARG A 900 48.91 -4.90 -7.34
N ILE A 901 48.58 -6.08 -7.84
CA ILE A 901 49.14 -7.36 -7.36
C ILE A 901 50.62 -7.39 -7.69
N ASP A 902 51.47 -7.71 -6.70
CA ASP A 902 52.88 -7.89 -6.92
C ASP A 902 53.08 -9.18 -7.74
N PRO A 903 53.75 -9.10 -8.92
CA PRO A 903 54.06 -10.26 -9.77
C PRO A 903 54.77 -11.40 -9.03
N MET A 904 55.70 -11.05 -8.10
CA MET A 904 56.45 -12.03 -7.34
C MET A 904 55.61 -12.81 -6.33
N ILE A 905 54.60 -12.12 -5.71
CA ILE A 905 53.62 -12.78 -4.81
C ILE A 905 52.68 -13.66 -5.63
N ALA A 906 52.22 -13.19 -6.78
CA ALA A 906 51.32 -13.94 -7.67
C ALA A 906 51.95 -15.26 -8.19
N LEU A 907 53.27 -15.28 -8.41
CA LEU A 907 54.04 -16.46 -8.85
C LEU A 907 54.45 -17.41 -7.67
N ARG A 908 54.48 -16.87 -6.44
CA ARG A 908 54.83 -17.64 -5.23
C ARG A 908 53.64 -18.37 -4.61
N HIS A 909 52.40 -17.95 -4.91
CA HIS A 909 51.16 -18.64 -4.53
C HIS A 909 50.82 -19.83 -5.43
N GLU A 910 51.73 -20.22 -6.26
CA GLU A 910 51.76 -21.48 -6.99
C GLU A 910 52.49 -22.52 -6.09
#